data_0a9c7b72fe95652fe9f42197a9f7ea6c
#
_entry.id   0a9c7b72fe95652fe9f42197a9f7ea6c
#
_cell.length_a   1.000
_cell.length_b   1.000
_cell.length_c   1.000
_cell.angle_alpha   90.00
_cell.angle_beta   90.00
_cell.angle_gamma   90.00
#
_symmetry.space_group_name_H-M   'P 1'
#
loop_
_entity.id
_entity.type
_entity.pdbx_description
1 polymer ?
#
loop_
_entity_poly.entity_id
_entity_poly.type
_entity_poly.pdbx_seq_one_letter_code
_entity_poly.pdbx_strand_id
1 'polypeptide(L)'
;MKRPDVEAILRPLKSFQRRTVEHAFEQLFLAADSSARFLVADEVGLGKTLVARGVIAKAINYYWDSVDRIDIIYICSNQAIAHSNLPKLQVANEGERSFALATRLTMLASELAGEPGRSSLADSKLNFVSFTPGTSFNMGHSGGMAKERRVLFHLLDGMIEPRIGLMNLMQGGVSRTRWWRDKLDYDPLPLDTGIRLQFQARFLNDQALRADIDETIQTWFKKMRKRYPKEARAARNRILGTLRRMLADICVQALQPDLIILDEFQRFKALLEARDGHVDPAGELAQALFNAPTPEGHRCRTLLLSATPYKLYTADAEIEHEDHYKDFIDTTRFLFGESEARVQSMKQQLTRFGTQLQRAAQGLPHEVPAAKRDVENTLTSVMARTERIIASEDRDAMVDEPPMDLDLKHHDVRQYMAAESLFRAVGDSDPMVFWKSAPYLTHFMHGYKFNEHFDETLEWFPEKISKVLHQYPDAFLSSQAIDQWQTIDPGNAKLRELVHDLLDSGIWKLLWIPPTVPYWSMSGAFQGQETRTKSLLFSAWNVVPDVVSGILSYEAERRMVGGSMNSYRDPDDQQSQLLDFGSAAQSRNRHRLLLLLTPCLKLADEAQPLDCGNLDAREWMRTRVSALLAELPDPDTGSVDERWEWAVLRLLDPEIDAFLERWRDEDVDPDAPTRPDSGAFSGHVDDLLELDPAELGRRPEDLEELVTELALGAPGILAARTLASAGLSDDERRQQAAQLAYSFWKLFNRPAVIRLLQQVAEDSHQGHRASPYWRLVIRYCIDGNLQAVLDEYWHLTWEQHAWSEREQREEISKRCVRQIADSIEPRPSRVQAKFYESNGSSVKQSITRLRAVLALRFARIQSDEGAISQDAVRASFNSPFRPFVLASTSV
;
A
#
# COMPACT_ATOMS: atom_id res chain seq x y z
N MET A 1 -24.92 14.69 -17.78
CA MET A 1 -24.15 14.84 -16.52
C MET A 1 -24.64 16.07 -15.77
N LYS A 2 -24.86 16.00 -14.46
CA LYS A 2 -25.23 17.18 -13.66
C LYS A 2 -23.96 17.91 -13.23
N ARG A 3 -24.08 19.25 -13.14
CA ARG A 3 -23.00 20.09 -12.60
C ARG A 3 -22.67 19.67 -11.16
N PRO A 4 -21.40 19.47 -10.80
CA PRO A 4 -21.03 19.11 -9.43
C PRO A 4 -21.43 20.20 -8.43
N ASP A 5 -21.88 19.77 -7.24
CA ASP A 5 -22.16 20.67 -6.13
C ASP A 5 -20.85 21.00 -5.40
N VAL A 6 -20.28 22.16 -5.72
CA VAL A 6 -19.00 22.61 -5.16
C VAL A 6 -19.08 22.78 -3.64
N GLU A 7 -20.19 23.31 -3.12
CA GLU A 7 -20.35 23.53 -1.68
C GLU A 7 -20.41 22.23 -0.90
N ALA A 8 -21.10 21.22 -1.44
CA ALA A 8 -21.12 19.89 -0.83
C ALA A 8 -19.70 19.25 -0.76
N ILE A 9 -18.88 19.48 -1.81
CA ILE A 9 -17.50 18.97 -1.87
C ILE A 9 -16.59 19.74 -0.90
N LEU A 10 -16.79 21.05 -0.72
CA LEU A 10 -15.96 21.88 0.15
C LEU A 10 -16.36 21.80 1.64
N ARG A 11 -17.61 21.40 1.95
CA ARG A 11 -18.15 21.36 3.31
C ARG A 11 -17.32 20.50 4.28
N PRO A 12 -16.87 19.26 3.92
CA PRO A 12 -16.08 18.42 4.81
C PRO A 12 -14.64 18.90 5.00
N LEU A 13 -14.18 19.88 4.21
CA LEU A 13 -12.82 20.40 4.33
C LEU A 13 -12.64 21.22 5.60
N LYS A 14 -11.49 21.05 6.26
CA LYS A 14 -11.07 21.90 7.38
C LYS A 14 -10.86 23.35 6.92
N SER A 15 -10.98 24.31 7.84
CA SER A 15 -10.90 25.75 7.52
C SER A 15 -9.61 26.15 6.77
N PHE A 16 -8.47 25.57 7.12
CA PHE A 16 -7.20 25.84 6.45
C PHE A 16 -7.19 25.23 5.03
N GLN A 17 -7.71 24.01 4.84
CA GLN A 17 -7.82 23.38 3.52
C GLN A 17 -8.71 24.20 2.60
N ARG A 18 -9.86 24.65 3.11
CA ARG A 18 -10.79 25.50 2.36
C ARG A 18 -10.12 26.81 1.93
N ARG A 19 -9.38 27.46 2.82
CA ARG A 19 -8.60 28.69 2.49
C ARG A 19 -7.56 28.42 1.42
N THR A 20 -6.83 27.30 1.50
CA THR A 20 -5.86 26.92 0.47
C THR A 20 -6.54 26.68 -0.87
N VAL A 21 -7.71 26.03 -0.90
CA VAL A 21 -8.49 25.82 -2.14
C VAL A 21 -8.91 27.15 -2.76
N GLU A 22 -9.47 28.07 -1.94
CA GLU A 22 -9.91 29.39 -2.42
C GLU A 22 -8.74 30.18 -2.99
N HIS A 23 -7.64 30.24 -2.27
CA HIS A 23 -6.45 30.97 -2.70
C HIS A 23 -5.81 30.37 -3.96
N ALA A 24 -5.63 29.07 -4.02
CA ALA A 24 -5.10 28.39 -5.20
C ALA A 24 -6.00 28.61 -6.43
N PHE A 25 -7.31 28.53 -6.25
CA PHE A 25 -8.26 28.78 -7.34
C PHE A 25 -8.20 30.25 -7.80
N GLU A 26 -8.18 31.20 -6.89
CA GLU A 26 -8.05 32.63 -7.21
C GLU A 26 -6.79 32.90 -8.03
N GLN A 27 -5.64 32.41 -7.59
CA GLN A 27 -4.36 32.61 -8.27
C GLN A 27 -4.29 31.90 -9.63
N LEU A 28 -4.88 30.72 -9.78
CA LEU A 28 -4.86 29.97 -11.04
C LEU A 28 -5.84 30.52 -12.08
N PHE A 29 -7.04 30.98 -11.65
CA PHE A 29 -8.15 31.21 -12.56
C PHE A 29 -8.60 32.66 -12.64
N LEU A 30 -8.45 33.45 -11.57
CA LEU A 30 -9.07 34.76 -11.45
C LEU A 30 -8.06 35.94 -11.43
N ALA A 31 -6.83 35.71 -10.95
CA ALA A 31 -5.82 36.77 -10.85
C ALA A 31 -5.41 37.28 -12.24
N ALA A 32 -5.37 38.59 -12.39
CA ALA A 32 -5.05 39.24 -13.66
C ALA A 32 -3.62 38.99 -14.15
N ASP A 33 -2.67 38.81 -13.23
CA ASP A 33 -1.26 38.48 -13.47
C ASP A 33 -0.92 37.03 -13.25
N SER A 34 -1.92 36.14 -13.34
CA SER A 34 -1.77 34.69 -13.16
C SER A 34 -0.72 34.12 -14.11
N SER A 35 0.21 33.33 -13.57
CA SER A 35 1.10 32.48 -14.37
C SER A 35 0.45 31.22 -14.86
N ALA A 36 -0.80 30.94 -14.47
CA ALA A 36 -1.53 29.68 -14.65
C ALA A 36 -0.88 28.47 -13.95
N ARG A 37 0.03 28.70 -13.00
CA ARG A 37 0.76 27.67 -12.26
C ARG A 37 0.77 28.00 -10.78
N PHE A 38 0.49 27.00 -9.94
CA PHE A 38 0.43 27.17 -8.48
C PHE A 38 0.93 25.93 -7.75
N LEU A 39 1.62 26.12 -6.62
CA LEU A 39 2.13 25.05 -5.77
C LEU A 39 1.41 25.03 -4.42
N VAL A 40 0.85 23.87 -4.07
CA VAL A 40 0.41 23.55 -2.71
C VAL A 40 1.54 22.77 -2.03
N ALA A 41 2.23 23.44 -1.11
CA ALA A 41 3.42 22.96 -0.41
C ALA A 41 3.12 22.54 1.03
N ASP A 42 1.90 22.07 1.31
CA ASP A 42 1.44 21.67 2.64
C ASP A 42 2.24 20.49 3.17
N GLU A 43 2.49 20.42 4.48
CA GLU A 43 3.17 19.30 5.13
C GLU A 43 2.41 17.97 4.92
N VAL A 44 3.13 16.85 5.16
CA VAL A 44 2.55 15.50 5.07
C VAL A 44 1.37 15.37 6.04
N GLY A 45 0.30 14.70 5.61
CA GLY A 45 -0.87 14.44 6.46
C GLY A 45 -1.93 15.55 6.46
N LEU A 46 -1.67 16.72 5.87
CA LEU A 46 -2.64 17.84 5.84
C LEU A 46 -3.69 17.75 4.73
N GLY A 47 -3.71 16.63 3.98
CA GLY A 47 -4.77 16.35 3.01
C GLY A 47 -4.63 17.10 1.68
N LYS A 48 -3.42 17.21 1.12
CA LYS A 48 -3.18 17.80 -0.22
C LYS A 48 -4.11 17.28 -1.31
N THR A 49 -4.43 16.00 -1.29
CA THR A 49 -5.37 15.38 -2.24
C THR A 49 -6.79 15.95 -2.10
N LEU A 50 -7.22 16.26 -0.87
CA LEU A 50 -8.52 16.92 -0.61
C LEU A 50 -8.52 18.36 -1.10
N VAL A 51 -7.41 19.09 -0.91
CA VAL A 51 -7.22 20.44 -1.47
C VAL A 51 -7.28 20.39 -2.99
N ALA A 52 -6.57 19.45 -3.62
CA ALA A 52 -6.60 19.26 -5.08
C ALA A 52 -8.03 18.95 -5.57
N ARG A 53 -8.79 18.09 -4.87
CA ARG A 53 -10.20 17.81 -5.17
C ARG A 53 -11.07 19.06 -5.10
N GLY A 54 -10.84 19.93 -4.11
CA GLY A 54 -11.54 21.21 -3.98
C GLY A 54 -11.25 22.15 -5.16
N VAL A 55 -9.97 22.25 -5.57
CA VAL A 55 -9.58 23.04 -6.76
C VAL A 55 -10.19 22.46 -8.03
N ILE A 56 -10.20 21.13 -8.19
CA ILE A 56 -10.85 20.43 -9.30
C ILE A 56 -12.34 20.80 -9.38
N ALA A 57 -13.06 20.71 -8.25
CA ALA A 57 -14.49 21.02 -8.21
C ALA A 57 -14.78 22.46 -8.68
N LYS A 58 -13.97 23.42 -8.21
CA LYS A 58 -14.09 24.83 -8.62
C LYS A 58 -13.70 25.03 -10.08
N ALA A 59 -12.66 24.34 -10.58
CA ALA A 59 -12.24 24.39 -11.98
C ALA A 59 -13.33 23.84 -12.92
N ILE A 60 -13.91 22.70 -12.57
CA ILE A 60 -15.03 22.12 -13.33
C ILE A 60 -16.22 23.09 -13.36
N ASN A 61 -16.55 23.67 -12.20
CA ASN A 61 -17.63 24.66 -12.12
C ASN A 61 -17.36 25.90 -12.97
N TYR A 62 -16.10 26.34 -13.04
CA TYR A 62 -15.66 27.48 -13.84
C TYR A 62 -15.81 27.21 -15.34
N TYR A 63 -15.40 26.02 -15.78
CA TYR A 63 -15.44 25.62 -17.19
C TYR A 63 -16.79 25.06 -17.67
N TRP A 64 -17.73 24.76 -16.77
CA TRP A 64 -18.91 23.96 -17.06
C TRP A 64 -19.73 24.42 -18.27
N ASP A 65 -19.93 25.72 -18.39
CA ASP A 65 -20.76 26.33 -19.44
C ASP A 65 -19.91 26.87 -20.60
N SER A 66 -18.58 26.91 -20.48
CA SER A 66 -17.69 27.54 -21.46
C SER A 66 -17.02 26.55 -22.42
N VAL A 67 -16.86 25.30 -22.02
CA VAL A 67 -16.19 24.28 -22.85
C VAL A 67 -17.09 23.04 -23.03
N ASP A 68 -16.97 22.37 -24.19
CA ASP A 68 -17.73 21.15 -24.47
C ASP A 68 -17.21 19.95 -23.69
N ARG A 69 -15.88 19.89 -23.43
CA ARG A 69 -15.17 18.82 -22.73
C ARG A 69 -14.18 19.42 -21.73
N ILE A 70 -14.10 18.85 -20.56
CA ILE A 70 -13.17 19.23 -19.49
C ILE A 70 -12.20 18.06 -19.26
N ASP A 71 -10.92 18.29 -19.54
CA ASP A 71 -9.86 17.29 -19.40
C ASP A 71 -8.94 17.63 -18.22
N ILE A 72 -8.95 16.78 -17.20
CA ILE A 72 -8.10 16.89 -16.02
C ILE A 72 -7.03 15.80 -16.09
N ILE A 73 -5.76 16.23 -16.06
CA ILE A 73 -4.64 15.32 -16.09
C ILE A 73 -4.02 15.23 -14.71
N TYR A 74 -3.84 13.98 -14.20
CA TYR A 74 -3.17 13.71 -12.95
C TYR A 74 -1.85 12.97 -13.21
N ILE A 75 -0.73 13.60 -12.86
CA ILE A 75 0.62 13.06 -13.03
C ILE A 75 1.18 12.75 -11.66
N CYS A 76 1.56 11.49 -11.43
CA CYS A 76 2.18 11.04 -10.19
C CYS A 76 3.30 10.04 -10.46
N SER A 77 4.13 9.78 -9.45
CA SER A 77 5.35 8.96 -9.58
C SER A 77 5.09 7.49 -9.86
N ASN A 78 3.89 6.97 -9.53
CA ASN A 78 3.59 5.54 -9.57
C ASN A 78 2.14 5.27 -9.99
N GLN A 79 1.94 4.26 -10.84
CA GLN A 79 0.62 3.85 -11.33
C GLN A 79 -0.32 3.38 -10.20
N ALA A 80 0.22 2.75 -9.13
CA ALA A 80 -0.59 2.37 -7.98
C ALA A 80 -1.09 3.59 -7.19
N ILE A 81 -0.28 4.65 -7.08
CA ILE A 81 -0.70 5.94 -6.51
C ILE A 81 -1.81 6.56 -7.38
N ALA A 82 -1.67 6.48 -8.70
CA ALA A 82 -2.71 6.94 -9.61
C ALA A 82 -4.04 6.22 -9.37
N HIS A 83 -4.02 4.89 -9.31
CA HIS A 83 -5.22 4.09 -9.05
C HIS A 83 -5.86 4.38 -7.69
N SER A 84 -5.06 4.64 -6.66
CA SER A 84 -5.56 4.98 -5.31
C SER A 84 -6.12 6.41 -5.23
N ASN A 85 -5.53 7.37 -5.94
CA ASN A 85 -5.89 8.78 -5.82
C ASN A 85 -6.95 9.23 -6.85
N LEU A 86 -7.01 8.61 -8.04
CA LEU A 86 -8.01 8.96 -9.04
C LEU A 86 -9.45 8.92 -8.51
N PRO A 87 -9.90 7.87 -7.79
CA PRO A 87 -11.24 7.84 -7.21
C PRO A 87 -11.47 8.98 -6.21
N LYS A 88 -10.46 9.34 -5.42
CA LYS A 88 -10.54 10.43 -4.43
C LYS A 88 -10.60 11.81 -5.06
N LEU A 89 -10.02 11.99 -6.25
CA LEU A 89 -10.03 13.24 -7.00
C LEU A 89 -11.30 13.44 -7.82
N GLN A 90 -12.05 12.37 -8.09
CA GLN A 90 -13.32 12.46 -8.82
C GLN A 90 -14.34 13.26 -8.02
N VAL A 91 -15.04 14.14 -8.71
CA VAL A 91 -16.08 15.03 -8.14
C VAL A 91 -17.46 14.78 -8.72
N ALA A 92 -17.57 13.85 -9.68
CA ALA A 92 -18.84 13.42 -10.27
C ALA A 92 -19.53 12.38 -9.37
N ASN A 93 -20.85 12.45 -9.28
CA ASN A 93 -21.63 11.42 -8.60
C ASN A 93 -21.51 10.07 -9.32
N GLU A 94 -21.41 8.96 -8.57
CA GLU A 94 -21.43 7.61 -9.14
C GLU A 94 -22.70 7.38 -9.93
N GLY A 95 -22.54 6.88 -11.17
CA GLY A 95 -23.64 6.72 -12.13
C GLY A 95 -23.68 7.78 -13.23
N GLU A 96 -22.99 8.91 -13.08
CA GLU A 96 -22.69 9.84 -14.15
C GLU A 96 -21.22 9.62 -14.53
N ARG A 97 -21.00 8.97 -15.67
CA ARG A 97 -19.69 8.49 -16.11
C ARG A 97 -18.72 9.64 -16.37
N SER A 98 -17.88 9.96 -15.38
CA SER A 98 -16.59 10.56 -15.66
C SER A 98 -15.66 9.46 -16.17
N PHE A 99 -15.01 9.68 -17.28
CA PHE A 99 -14.01 8.74 -17.78
C PHE A 99 -12.75 8.91 -16.94
N ALA A 100 -12.36 7.87 -16.21
CA ALA A 100 -11.12 7.85 -15.45
C ALA A 100 -10.20 6.75 -15.99
N LEU A 101 -9.02 7.14 -16.43
CA LEU A 101 -8.06 6.26 -17.09
C LEU A 101 -6.64 6.47 -16.57
N ALA A 102 -6.00 5.41 -16.09
CA ALA A 102 -4.56 5.38 -15.86
C ALA A 102 -3.87 4.70 -17.04
N THR A 103 -3.21 5.48 -17.89
CA THR A 103 -2.68 4.98 -19.18
C THR A 103 -1.29 5.53 -19.51
N ARG A 104 -0.75 5.11 -20.65
CA ARG A 104 0.42 5.69 -21.29
C ARG A 104 0.00 6.63 -22.40
N LEU A 105 0.75 7.69 -22.63
CA LEU A 105 0.46 8.65 -23.71
C LEU A 105 0.20 7.97 -25.06
N THR A 106 1.03 6.99 -25.42
CA THR A 106 0.89 6.24 -26.68
C THR A 106 -0.39 5.42 -26.81
N MET A 107 -1.04 5.10 -25.70
CA MET A 107 -2.31 4.34 -25.70
C MET A 107 -3.53 5.21 -25.93
N LEU A 108 -3.40 6.55 -25.79
CA LEU A 108 -4.49 7.49 -26.04
C LEU A 108 -5.06 7.36 -27.46
N ALA A 109 -4.26 6.99 -28.44
CA ALA A 109 -4.72 6.73 -29.80
C ALA A 109 -5.85 5.67 -29.87
N SER A 110 -5.85 4.71 -28.93
CA SER A 110 -6.90 3.70 -28.83
C SER A 110 -8.01 4.11 -27.86
N GLU A 111 -7.66 4.79 -26.79
CA GLU A 111 -8.63 5.17 -25.74
C GLU A 111 -9.56 6.31 -26.19
N LEU A 112 -9.08 7.23 -27.05
CA LEU A 112 -9.90 8.28 -27.66
C LEU A 112 -10.94 7.71 -28.64
N ALA A 113 -10.62 6.62 -29.31
CA ALA A 113 -11.53 5.97 -30.26
C ALA A 113 -12.72 5.25 -29.56
N GLY A 114 -12.51 4.82 -28.29
CA GLY A 114 -13.50 4.04 -27.55
C GLY A 114 -13.70 2.60 -28.09
N GLU A 115 -14.19 1.71 -27.23
CA GLU A 115 -14.65 0.38 -27.64
C GLU A 115 -16.17 0.41 -27.91
N PRO A 116 -16.69 -0.40 -28.83
CA PRO A 116 -18.13 -0.51 -29.04
C PRO A 116 -18.86 -0.84 -27.72
N GLY A 117 -19.75 0.07 -27.28
CA GLY A 117 -20.52 -0.07 -26.03
C GLY A 117 -19.87 0.53 -24.77
N ARG A 118 -18.67 1.13 -24.87
CA ARG A 118 -18.05 1.94 -23.82
C ARG A 118 -17.99 3.42 -24.21
N SER A 119 -18.18 4.31 -23.24
CA SER A 119 -17.97 5.76 -23.44
C SER A 119 -16.50 6.00 -23.79
N SER A 120 -16.24 6.80 -24.82
CA SER A 120 -14.89 7.26 -25.17
C SER A 120 -14.55 8.54 -24.41
N LEU A 121 -13.26 8.90 -24.38
CA LEU A 121 -12.80 10.21 -23.89
C LEU A 121 -13.48 11.37 -24.65
N ALA A 122 -13.73 11.19 -25.95
CA ALA A 122 -14.37 12.20 -26.81
C ALA A 122 -15.86 12.42 -26.46
N ASP A 123 -16.55 11.39 -25.98
CA ASP A 123 -17.99 11.42 -25.70
C ASP A 123 -18.32 11.87 -24.27
N SER A 124 -17.32 12.03 -23.42
CA SER A 124 -17.51 12.35 -22.01
C SER A 124 -17.28 13.84 -21.75
N LYS A 125 -18.19 14.50 -21.02
CA LYS A 125 -18.06 15.93 -20.64
C LYS A 125 -16.88 16.15 -19.71
N LEU A 126 -16.56 15.18 -18.84
CA LEU A 126 -15.52 15.27 -17.84
C LEU A 126 -14.62 14.04 -17.90
N ASN A 127 -13.32 14.26 -18.07
CA ASN A 127 -12.31 13.24 -18.16
C ASN A 127 -11.21 13.41 -17.11
N PHE A 128 -10.86 12.30 -16.46
CA PHE A 128 -9.69 12.20 -15.59
C PHE A 128 -8.68 11.25 -16.20
N VAL A 129 -7.56 11.77 -16.65
CA VAL A 129 -6.50 10.96 -17.28
C VAL A 129 -5.26 10.98 -16.41
N SER A 130 -4.73 9.83 -16.04
CA SER A 130 -3.52 9.74 -15.24
C SER A 130 -2.36 9.17 -16.02
N PHE A 131 -1.19 9.77 -15.82
CA PHE A 131 0.08 9.33 -16.37
C PHE A 131 1.14 9.18 -15.28
N THR A 132 2.10 8.27 -15.53
CA THR A 132 3.33 8.20 -14.74
C THR A 132 4.52 8.60 -15.61
N PRO A 133 5.39 9.51 -15.16
CA PRO A 133 6.47 10.04 -16.00
C PRO A 133 7.41 8.97 -16.56
N GLY A 134 7.82 8.02 -15.74
CA GLY A 134 8.73 6.95 -16.16
C GLY A 134 8.18 6.03 -17.26
N THR A 135 6.86 5.97 -17.45
CA THR A 135 6.24 5.14 -18.49
C THR A 135 5.71 5.93 -19.67
N SER A 136 5.33 7.19 -19.45
CA SER A 136 4.67 8.03 -20.45
C SER A 136 5.63 8.98 -21.15
N PHE A 137 6.63 9.52 -20.44
CA PHE A 137 7.58 10.48 -21.01
C PHE A 137 8.93 9.85 -21.36
N ASN A 138 9.41 8.87 -20.59
CA ASN A 138 10.67 8.20 -20.88
C ASN A 138 10.47 7.13 -21.96
N MET A 139 10.52 7.53 -23.21
CA MET A 139 10.37 6.68 -24.40
C MET A 139 11.70 6.07 -24.87
N GLY A 140 12.78 6.18 -24.09
CA GLY A 140 14.12 5.76 -24.41
C GLY A 140 14.26 4.33 -24.95
N HIS A 141 15.41 3.78 -24.96
CA HIS A 141 15.88 2.57 -25.68
C HIS A 141 15.13 1.24 -25.46
N SER A 142 13.93 1.23 -24.86
CA SER A 142 13.12 0.02 -24.69
C SER A 142 12.08 -0.18 -25.81
N GLY A 143 11.80 -1.43 -26.15
CA GLY A 143 10.81 -1.79 -27.17
C GLY A 143 9.34 -1.55 -26.80
N GLY A 144 9.03 -0.92 -25.67
CA GLY A 144 7.66 -0.67 -25.20
C GLY A 144 6.87 -1.94 -24.85
N MET A 145 5.62 -1.76 -24.41
CA MET A 145 4.71 -2.88 -24.14
C MET A 145 4.15 -3.51 -25.42
N ALA A 146 3.69 -4.76 -25.33
CA ALA A 146 3.04 -5.45 -26.45
C ALA A 146 1.80 -4.69 -26.97
N LYS A 147 1.00 -4.06 -26.08
CA LYS A 147 -0.15 -3.25 -26.47
C LYS A 147 0.26 -2.02 -27.26
N GLU A 148 1.31 -1.28 -26.85
CA GLU A 148 1.83 -0.12 -27.63
C GLU A 148 2.30 -0.54 -29.01
N ARG A 149 2.99 -1.68 -29.12
CA ARG A 149 3.45 -2.20 -30.42
C ARG A 149 2.28 -2.64 -31.33
N ARG A 150 1.14 -3.07 -30.74
CA ARG A 150 -0.10 -3.33 -31.53
C ARG A 150 -0.67 -2.03 -32.09
N VAL A 151 -0.74 -0.97 -31.28
CA VAL A 151 -1.15 0.36 -31.76
C VAL A 151 -0.27 0.81 -32.93
N LEU A 152 1.06 0.76 -32.75
CA LEU A 152 2.01 1.12 -33.81
C LEU A 152 1.85 0.25 -35.05
N PHE A 153 1.61 -1.06 -34.89
CA PHE A 153 1.36 -1.96 -36.02
C PHE A 153 0.14 -1.50 -36.84
N HIS A 154 -1.00 -1.27 -36.16
CA HIS A 154 -2.24 -0.86 -36.86
C HIS A 154 -2.17 0.56 -37.43
N LEU A 155 -1.33 1.45 -36.89
CA LEU A 155 -1.04 2.77 -37.46
C LEU A 155 -0.21 2.66 -38.77
N LEU A 156 0.69 1.67 -38.90
CA LEU A 156 1.63 1.48 -39.98
C LEU A 156 1.20 0.39 -40.95
N ASP A 157 0.13 -0.38 -40.68
CA ASP A 157 -0.35 -1.46 -41.50
C ASP A 157 -0.80 -0.93 -42.89
N GLY A 158 -0.30 -1.52 -43.96
CA GLY A 158 -0.49 -1.03 -45.31
C GLY A 158 0.49 0.07 -45.76
N MET A 159 1.39 0.54 -44.90
CA MET A 159 2.42 1.56 -45.22
C MET A 159 3.83 0.99 -45.35
N ILE A 160 4.06 -0.20 -44.83
CA ILE A 160 5.36 -0.88 -44.81
C ILE A 160 5.22 -2.28 -45.41
N GLU A 161 6.04 -2.58 -46.42
CA GLU A 161 6.09 -3.87 -47.08
C GLU A 161 7.48 -4.55 -46.90
N PRO A 162 7.59 -5.87 -46.69
CA PRO A 162 6.46 -6.79 -46.55
C PRO A 162 5.78 -6.72 -45.18
N ARG A 163 4.46 -6.83 -45.12
CA ARG A 163 3.66 -6.83 -43.89
C ARG A 163 4.17 -7.79 -42.80
N ILE A 164 4.65 -8.98 -43.24
CA ILE A 164 5.30 -9.95 -42.30
C ILE A 164 6.53 -9.36 -41.65
N GLY A 165 7.30 -8.53 -42.32
CA GLY A 165 8.46 -7.85 -41.77
C GLY A 165 8.07 -6.88 -40.66
N LEU A 166 7.01 -6.09 -40.85
CA LEU A 166 6.44 -5.23 -39.82
C LEU A 166 5.96 -6.03 -38.60
N MET A 167 5.22 -7.13 -38.80
CA MET A 167 4.77 -8.03 -37.74
C MET A 167 5.94 -8.57 -36.89
N ASN A 168 7.02 -8.96 -37.56
CA ASN A 168 8.23 -9.47 -36.89
C ASN A 168 8.99 -8.37 -36.14
N LEU A 169 9.07 -7.16 -36.71
CA LEU A 169 9.67 -5.98 -36.05
C LEU A 169 8.89 -5.65 -34.75
N MET A 170 7.56 -5.65 -34.83
CA MET A 170 6.68 -5.32 -33.68
C MET A 170 6.56 -6.44 -32.65
N GLN A 171 7.02 -7.68 -32.92
CA GLN A 171 6.92 -8.82 -32.00
C GLN A 171 7.58 -8.53 -30.65
N GLY A 172 8.74 -7.87 -30.63
CA GLY A 172 9.47 -7.57 -29.40
C GLY A 172 9.94 -8.82 -28.67
N GLY A 173 9.66 -8.86 -27.36
CA GLY A 173 9.96 -9.99 -26.48
C GLY A 173 8.86 -11.05 -26.39
N VAL A 174 7.80 -10.97 -27.21
CA VAL A 174 6.69 -11.94 -27.17
C VAL A 174 7.15 -13.30 -27.66
N SER A 175 7.14 -14.30 -26.76
CA SER A 175 7.55 -15.67 -27.06
C SER A 175 6.47 -16.50 -27.76
N ARG A 176 5.20 -16.20 -27.52
CA ARG A 176 4.04 -16.88 -28.14
C ARG A 176 3.76 -16.29 -29.52
N THR A 177 4.56 -16.67 -30.52
CA THR A 177 4.57 -16.06 -31.86
C THR A 177 3.25 -16.25 -32.63
N ARG A 178 2.58 -17.40 -32.48
CA ARG A 178 1.27 -17.64 -33.09
C ARG A 178 0.21 -16.73 -32.46
N TRP A 179 0.11 -16.68 -31.16
CA TRP A 179 -0.79 -15.77 -30.44
C TRP A 179 -0.57 -14.29 -30.83
N TRP A 180 0.69 -13.89 -31.02
CA TRP A 180 1.03 -12.53 -31.45
C TRP A 180 0.44 -12.21 -32.83
N ARG A 181 0.60 -13.11 -33.81
CA ARG A 181 0.04 -12.95 -35.13
C ARG A 181 -1.48 -12.92 -35.10
N ASP A 182 -2.10 -13.87 -34.44
CA ASP A 182 -3.56 -13.95 -34.28
C ASP A 182 -4.12 -12.64 -33.72
N LYS A 183 -3.41 -12.05 -32.73
CA LYS A 183 -3.79 -10.74 -32.15
C LYS A 183 -3.66 -9.57 -33.12
N LEU A 184 -2.72 -9.59 -34.04
CA LEU A 184 -2.55 -8.55 -35.06
C LEU A 184 -3.55 -8.70 -36.22
N ASP A 185 -3.91 -9.93 -36.55
CA ASP A 185 -4.78 -10.22 -37.72
C ASP A 185 -6.27 -10.22 -37.37
N TYR A 186 -6.64 -10.71 -36.17
CA TYR A 186 -8.05 -10.99 -35.82
C TYR A 186 -8.57 -10.16 -34.63
N ASP A 187 -7.76 -9.30 -34.04
CA ASP A 187 -8.18 -8.45 -32.91
C ASP A 187 -7.77 -6.98 -33.21
N PRO A 188 -8.47 -6.31 -34.14
CA PRO A 188 -8.15 -4.94 -34.50
C PRO A 188 -8.43 -4.01 -33.31
N LEU A 189 -7.47 -3.12 -33.04
CA LEU A 189 -7.66 -2.05 -32.05
C LEU A 189 -8.40 -0.88 -32.69
N PRO A 190 -9.45 -0.33 -32.08
CA PRO A 190 -10.01 0.94 -32.49
C PRO A 190 -8.94 2.02 -32.32
N LEU A 191 -8.81 2.92 -33.30
CA LEU A 191 -7.85 4.02 -33.30
C LEU A 191 -8.56 5.31 -33.67
N ASP A 192 -8.26 6.39 -32.93
CA ASP A 192 -8.75 7.71 -33.25
C ASP A 192 -8.31 8.13 -34.66
N THR A 193 -9.28 8.62 -35.45
CA THR A 193 -9.05 8.96 -36.85
C THR A 193 -8.11 10.15 -37.00
N GLY A 194 -8.22 11.14 -36.14
CA GLY A 194 -7.36 12.33 -36.16
C GLY A 194 -5.89 11.99 -35.84
N ILE A 195 -5.66 11.24 -34.79
CA ILE A 195 -4.32 10.75 -34.39
C ILE A 195 -3.74 9.88 -35.50
N ARG A 196 -4.55 8.97 -36.07
CA ARG A 196 -4.11 8.08 -37.14
C ARG A 196 -3.62 8.87 -38.36
N LEU A 197 -4.43 9.81 -38.85
CA LEU A 197 -4.07 10.63 -40.01
C LEU A 197 -2.81 11.47 -39.76
N GLN A 198 -2.71 12.11 -38.63
CA GLN A 198 -1.54 12.92 -38.26
C GLN A 198 -0.26 12.06 -38.14
N PHE A 199 -0.37 10.89 -37.53
CA PHE A 199 0.75 9.95 -37.42
C PHE A 199 1.23 9.46 -38.77
N GLN A 200 0.30 9.06 -39.64
CA GLN A 200 0.61 8.60 -40.98
C GLN A 200 1.23 9.69 -41.86
N ALA A 201 0.71 10.91 -41.78
CA ALA A 201 1.28 12.05 -42.50
C ALA A 201 2.72 12.37 -42.01
N ARG A 202 2.95 12.41 -40.70
CA ARG A 202 4.29 12.66 -40.10
C ARG A 202 5.27 11.53 -40.45
N PHE A 203 4.81 10.27 -40.44
CA PHE A 203 5.61 9.11 -40.82
C PHE A 203 5.99 9.15 -42.30
N LEU A 204 5.07 9.50 -43.21
CA LEU A 204 5.32 9.61 -44.64
C LEU A 204 6.36 10.68 -44.97
N ASN A 205 6.38 11.77 -44.19
CA ASN A 205 7.33 12.86 -44.37
C ASN A 205 8.74 12.54 -43.82
N ASP A 206 8.88 11.55 -42.92
CA ASP A 206 10.18 11.16 -42.34
C ASP A 206 10.84 10.08 -43.24
N GLN A 207 11.55 10.53 -44.28
CA GLN A 207 12.23 9.64 -45.22
C GLN A 207 13.36 8.83 -44.55
N ALA A 208 14.05 9.43 -43.55
CA ALA A 208 15.15 8.78 -42.87
C ALA A 208 14.66 7.60 -42.00
N LEU A 209 13.58 7.80 -41.27
CA LEU A 209 12.98 6.74 -40.46
C LEU A 209 12.43 5.61 -41.33
N ARG A 210 11.82 5.94 -42.44
CA ARG A 210 11.30 4.94 -43.40
C ARG A 210 12.44 4.08 -43.97
N ALA A 211 13.53 4.71 -44.40
CA ALA A 211 14.69 3.99 -44.89
C ALA A 211 15.35 3.09 -43.82
N ASP A 212 15.48 3.57 -42.57
CA ASP A 212 16.00 2.78 -41.45
C ASP A 212 15.09 1.56 -41.15
N ILE A 213 13.77 1.71 -41.23
CA ILE A 213 12.82 0.61 -41.05
C ILE A 213 12.97 -0.41 -42.18
N ASP A 214 13.00 0.03 -43.41
CA ASP A 214 13.13 -0.84 -44.57
C ASP A 214 14.44 -1.63 -44.54
N GLU A 215 15.57 -0.99 -44.28
CA GLU A 215 16.87 -1.62 -44.12
C GLU A 215 16.87 -2.63 -42.98
N THR A 216 16.34 -2.24 -41.80
CA THR A 216 16.28 -3.09 -40.62
C THR A 216 15.39 -4.32 -40.85
N ILE A 217 14.25 -4.18 -41.54
CA ILE A 217 13.37 -5.30 -41.89
C ILE A 217 14.10 -6.22 -42.86
N GLN A 218 14.73 -5.65 -43.91
CA GLN A 218 15.44 -6.44 -44.91
C GLN A 218 16.60 -7.23 -44.31
N THR A 219 17.30 -6.66 -43.35
CA THR A 219 18.46 -7.28 -42.75
C THR A 219 18.09 -8.34 -41.71
N TRP A 220 17.12 -8.06 -40.86
CA TRP A 220 16.89 -8.87 -39.66
C TRP A 220 15.52 -9.51 -39.55
N PHE A 221 14.44 -8.91 -40.10
CA PHE A 221 13.06 -9.24 -39.79
C PHE A 221 12.26 -9.85 -40.95
N LYS A 222 12.91 -10.22 -42.06
CA LYS A 222 12.26 -10.96 -43.17
C LYS A 222 11.61 -12.26 -42.73
N LYS A 223 12.29 -12.99 -41.83
CA LYS A 223 11.83 -14.27 -41.28
C LYS A 223 11.62 -14.17 -39.77
N MET A 224 10.56 -14.78 -39.29
CA MET A 224 10.28 -14.88 -37.85
C MET A 224 11.35 -15.75 -37.19
N ARG A 225 11.83 -15.28 -36.01
CA ARG A 225 12.75 -15.99 -35.15
C ARG A 225 12.23 -15.96 -33.71
N LYS A 226 12.45 -17.04 -32.94
CA LYS A 226 12.15 -17.06 -31.51
C LYS A 226 13.07 -16.13 -30.73
N ARG A 227 14.32 -15.97 -31.14
CA ARG A 227 15.32 -15.06 -30.57
C ARG A 227 16.05 -14.33 -31.68
N TYR A 228 16.25 -13.04 -31.52
CA TYR A 228 17.01 -12.19 -32.45
C TYR A 228 18.36 -11.84 -31.82
N PRO A 229 19.45 -11.66 -32.63
CA PRO A 229 20.74 -11.18 -32.20
C PRO A 229 20.66 -9.84 -31.43
N LYS A 230 21.72 -9.50 -30.69
CA LYS A 230 21.76 -8.27 -29.87
C LYS A 230 21.64 -7.02 -30.77
N GLU A 231 22.29 -7.03 -31.92
CA GLU A 231 22.26 -5.94 -32.91
C GLU A 231 20.85 -5.73 -33.49
N ALA A 232 20.16 -6.80 -33.86
CA ALA A 232 18.79 -6.73 -34.35
C ALA A 232 17.82 -6.18 -33.28
N ARG A 233 18.04 -6.57 -32.01
CA ARG A 233 17.23 -6.05 -30.88
C ARG A 233 17.50 -4.56 -30.64
N ALA A 234 18.76 -4.12 -30.75
CA ALA A 234 19.14 -2.71 -30.61
C ALA A 234 18.52 -1.85 -31.72
N ALA A 235 18.63 -2.27 -33.00
CA ALA A 235 18.02 -1.60 -34.14
C ALA A 235 16.48 -1.49 -33.99
N ARG A 236 15.82 -2.61 -33.64
CA ARG A 236 14.38 -2.61 -33.35
C ARG A 236 14.00 -1.63 -32.25
N ASN A 237 14.71 -1.65 -31.12
CA ASN A 237 14.39 -0.80 -29.97
C ASN A 237 14.55 0.68 -30.30
N ARG A 238 15.56 1.05 -31.10
CA ARG A 238 15.74 2.41 -31.62
C ARG A 238 14.54 2.86 -32.45
N ILE A 239 14.14 2.05 -33.44
CA ILE A 239 12.99 2.35 -34.31
C ILE A 239 11.69 2.46 -33.49
N LEU A 240 11.42 1.49 -32.61
CA LEU A 240 10.25 1.53 -31.73
C LEU A 240 10.25 2.76 -30.81
N GLY A 241 11.41 3.15 -30.32
CA GLY A 241 11.56 4.38 -29.51
C GLY A 241 11.17 5.63 -30.30
N THR A 242 11.64 5.76 -31.55
CA THR A 242 11.29 6.89 -32.44
C THR A 242 9.81 6.92 -32.78
N LEU A 243 9.22 5.77 -33.16
CA LEU A 243 7.79 5.67 -33.45
C LEU A 243 6.90 5.97 -32.25
N ARG A 244 7.27 5.49 -31.06
CA ARG A 244 6.55 5.77 -29.83
C ARG A 244 6.61 7.25 -29.46
N ARG A 245 7.74 7.90 -29.65
CA ARG A 245 7.89 9.35 -29.43
C ARG A 245 7.01 10.14 -30.38
N MET A 246 7.07 9.83 -31.68
CA MET A 246 6.21 10.46 -32.69
C MET A 246 4.73 10.33 -32.33
N LEU A 247 4.29 9.15 -31.89
CA LEU A 247 2.91 8.92 -31.46
C LEU A 247 2.56 9.71 -30.18
N ALA A 248 3.47 9.76 -29.22
CA ALA A 248 3.25 10.49 -27.97
C ALA A 248 3.12 12.00 -28.20
N ASP A 249 3.95 12.58 -29.06
CA ASP A 249 3.86 13.99 -29.46
C ASP A 249 2.47 14.33 -30.03
N ILE A 250 1.95 13.46 -30.90
CA ILE A 250 0.63 13.64 -31.50
C ILE A 250 -0.48 13.48 -30.48
N CYS A 251 -0.35 12.47 -29.58
CA CYS A 251 -1.30 12.26 -28.50
C CYS A 251 -1.35 13.44 -27.52
N VAL A 252 -0.21 14.07 -27.20
CA VAL A 252 -0.17 15.29 -26.37
C VAL A 252 -0.93 16.44 -27.06
N GLN A 253 -0.76 16.61 -28.38
CA GLN A 253 -1.47 17.63 -29.12
C GLN A 253 -3.00 17.37 -29.22
N ALA A 254 -3.40 16.10 -29.18
CA ALA A 254 -4.81 15.71 -29.16
C ALA A 254 -5.47 15.84 -27.78
N LEU A 255 -4.66 15.79 -26.70
CA LEU A 255 -5.08 16.15 -25.36
C LEU A 255 -5.05 17.68 -25.22
N GLN A 256 -6.15 18.27 -24.84
CA GLN A 256 -6.27 19.70 -24.58
C GLN A 256 -6.54 19.91 -23.09
N PRO A 257 -5.53 19.73 -22.22
CA PRO A 257 -5.77 19.74 -20.79
C PRO A 257 -6.19 21.11 -20.28
N ASP A 258 -7.27 21.16 -19.51
CA ASP A 258 -7.73 22.36 -18.82
C ASP A 258 -7.01 22.56 -17.49
N LEU A 259 -6.75 21.43 -16.80
CA LEU A 259 -6.05 21.40 -15.53
C LEU A 259 -5.11 20.20 -15.46
N ILE A 260 -3.84 20.47 -15.14
CA ILE A 260 -2.84 19.43 -14.85
C ILE A 260 -2.50 19.48 -13.36
N ILE A 261 -2.51 18.32 -12.72
CA ILE A 261 -2.09 18.15 -11.33
C ILE A 261 -0.85 17.27 -11.30
N LEU A 262 0.25 17.79 -10.73
CA LEU A 262 1.48 17.04 -10.52
C LEU A 262 1.63 16.74 -9.04
N ASP A 263 1.49 15.49 -8.69
CA ASP A 263 1.62 15.02 -7.32
C ASP A 263 3.04 14.50 -7.06
N GLU A 264 3.65 14.92 -5.93
CA GLU A 264 5.04 14.62 -5.57
C GLU A 264 6.03 15.02 -6.69
N PHE A 265 5.85 16.21 -7.25
CA PHE A 265 6.57 16.68 -8.44
C PHE A 265 8.10 16.70 -8.29
N GLN A 266 8.62 16.80 -7.08
CA GLN A 266 10.05 16.78 -6.79
C GLN A 266 10.73 15.49 -7.28
N ARG A 267 9.99 14.41 -7.50
CA ARG A 267 10.51 13.15 -8.05
C ARG A 267 10.80 13.20 -9.56
N PHE A 268 10.29 14.20 -10.23
CA PHE A 268 10.44 14.37 -11.67
C PHE A 268 10.71 15.81 -12.07
N LYS A 269 11.52 16.52 -11.28
CA LYS A 269 11.96 17.89 -11.53
C LYS A 269 12.52 18.08 -12.93
N ALA A 270 13.24 17.10 -13.46
CA ALA A 270 13.77 17.12 -14.82
C ALA A 270 12.70 17.40 -15.90
N LEU A 271 11.42 17.10 -15.63
CA LEU A 271 10.32 17.45 -16.55
C LEU A 271 9.97 18.94 -16.51
N LEU A 272 10.33 19.65 -15.43
CA LEU A 272 10.07 21.07 -15.25
C LEU A 272 11.24 21.96 -15.72
N GLU A 273 12.45 21.36 -15.86
CA GLU A 273 13.66 22.08 -16.23
C GLU A 273 13.76 22.25 -17.77
N ALA A 274 13.66 23.47 -18.25
CA ALA A 274 14.11 23.81 -19.59
C ALA A 274 15.64 23.93 -19.55
N ARG A 275 16.41 22.89 -19.91
CA ARG A 275 17.89 22.95 -19.94
C ARG A 275 18.36 23.59 -21.23
N ASP A 276 19.15 24.65 -21.12
CA ASP A 276 19.87 25.25 -22.23
C ASP A 276 20.83 24.22 -22.91
N GLY A 277 20.47 23.79 -24.11
CA GLY A 277 21.37 23.11 -25.03
C GLY A 277 21.39 21.58 -25.09
N HIS A 278 20.80 20.86 -24.14
CA HIS A 278 20.55 19.42 -24.21
C HIS A 278 19.14 19.12 -23.72
N VAL A 279 18.21 19.13 -24.64
CA VAL A 279 16.79 18.84 -24.30
C VAL A 279 16.62 17.33 -24.19
N ASP A 280 16.33 16.86 -22.97
CA ASP A 280 15.83 15.50 -22.78
C ASP A 280 14.47 15.38 -23.49
N PRO A 281 14.29 14.41 -24.40
CA PRO A 281 13.02 14.23 -25.10
C PRO A 281 11.79 14.07 -24.18
N ALA A 282 11.98 13.62 -22.95
CA ALA A 282 10.91 13.56 -21.96
C ALA A 282 10.52 14.95 -21.46
N GLY A 283 11.49 15.84 -21.29
CA GLY A 283 11.27 17.24 -20.93
C GLY A 283 10.55 18.02 -22.03
N GLU A 284 10.91 17.81 -23.31
CA GLU A 284 10.20 18.43 -24.44
C GLU A 284 8.72 18.07 -24.45
N LEU A 285 8.42 16.76 -24.29
CA LEU A 285 7.05 16.27 -24.28
C LEU A 285 6.24 16.82 -23.07
N ALA A 286 6.86 16.91 -21.91
CA ALA A 286 6.25 17.49 -20.72
C ALA A 286 6.00 18.99 -20.90
N GLN A 287 6.96 19.74 -21.46
CA GLN A 287 6.79 21.16 -21.76
C GLN A 287 5.68 21.39 -22.80
N ALA A 288 5.59 20.56 -23.84
CA ALA A 288 4.49 20.60 -24.79
C ALA A 288 3.13 20.42 -24.11
N LEU A 289 3.04 19.52 -23.11
CA LEU A 289 1.83 19.29 -22.34
C LEU A 289 1.47 20.50 -21.44
N PHE A 290 2.45 21.06 -20.69
CA PHE A 290 2.22 22.20 -19.78
C PHE A 290 1.91 23.52 -20.51
N ASN A 291 2.37 23.66 -21.73
CA ASN A 291 2.14 24.85 -22.55
C ASN A 291 1.08 24.63 -23.64
N ALA A 292 0.36 23.48 -23.59
CA ALA A 292 -0.69 23.20 -24.56
C ALA A 292 -1.75 24.34 -24.55
N PRO A 293 -2.08 24.92 -25.73
CA PRO A 293 -3.17 25.89 -25.80
C PRO A 293 -4.51 25.15 -25.59
N THR A 294 -5.39 25.68 -24.78
CA THR A 294 -6.78 25.20 -24.75
C THR A 294 -7.49 25.61 -26.06
N PRO A 295 -8.61 24.95 -26.44
CA PRO A 295 -9.38 25.31 -27.61
C PRO A 295 -9.79 26.78 -27.69
N GLU A 296 -9.92 27.42 -26.54
CA GLU A 296 -10.33 28.83 -26.40
C GLU A 296 -9.13 29.82 -26.34
N GLY A 297 -7.91 29.32 -26.57
CA GLY A 297 -6.68 30.11 -26.56
C GLY A 297 -6.16 30.52 -25.17
N HIS A 298 -6.73 29.91 -24.10
CA HIS A 298 -6.21 30.05 -22.74
C HIS A 298 -5.02 29.12 -22.51
N ARG A 299 -4.18 29.44 -21.54
CA ARG A 299 -3.10 28.53 -21.12
C ARG A 299 -3.65 27.42 -20.22
N CYS A 300 -3.17 26.19 -20.39
CA CYS A 300 -3.41 25.11 -19.46
C CYS A 300 -2.99 25.50 -18.05
N ARG A 301 -3.80 25.19 -17.06
CA ARG A 301 -3.50 25.47 -15.64
C ARG A 301 -2.80 24.29 -14.98
N THR A 302 -1.80 24.59 -14.17
CA THR A 302 -0.98 23.55 -13.54
C THR A 302 -0.96 23.72 -12.02
N LEU A 303 -1.40 22.70 -11.29
CA LEU A 303 -1.34 22.61 -9.83
C LEU A 303 -0.27 21.62 -9.43
N LEU A 304 0.79 22.09 -8.77
CA LEU A 304 1.82 21.25 -8.16
C LEU A 304 1.42 20.90 -6.73
N LEU A 305 1.64 19.65 -6.32
CA LEU A 305 1.47 19.19 -4.95
C LEU A 305 2.81 18.62 -4.46
N SER A 306 3.25 19.03 -3.28
CA SER A 306 4.43 18.48 -2.64
C SER A 306 4.40 18.71 -1.13
N ALA A 307 4.88 17.75 -0.35
CA ALA A 307 5.11 17.95 1.08
C ALA A 307 6.50 18.57 1.35
N THR A 308 7.45 18.27 0.47
CA THR A 308 8.85 18.70 0.59
C THR A 308 9.32 19.29 -0.74
N PRO A 309 8.80 20.47 -1.13
CA PRO A 309 9.16 21.07 -2.41
C PRO A 309 10.63 21.44 -2.50
N TYR A 310 11.29 21.61 -1.36
CA TYR A 310 12.73 21.89 -1.21
C TYR A 310 13.18 21.46 0.19
N LYS A 311 14.48 21.15 0.33
CA LYS A 311 15.13 20.97 1.62
C LYS A 311 15.69 22.32 2.10
N LEU A 312 15.68 22.55 3.43
CA LEU A 312 16.18 23.81 4.01
C LEU A 312 17.70 23.91 4.02
N TYR A 313 18.39 22.77 4.02
CA TYR A 313 19.85 22.68 4.10
C TYR A 313 20.37 21.66 3.10
N THR A 314 21.47 22.03 2.43
CA THR A 314 22.28 21.11 1.62
C THR A 314 23.47 20.69 2.49
N ALA A 315 23.67 19.40 2.73
CA ALA A 315 24.86 18.93 3.42
C ALA A 315 26.09 19.01 2.49
N ASP A 316 27.29 19.22 3.07
CA ASP A 316 28.52 19.36 2.26
C ASP A 316 28.76 18.16 1.32
N ALA A 317 28.32 16.95 1.71
CA ALA A 317 28.40 15.76 0.88
C ALA A 317 27.37 15.72 -0.28
N GLU A 318 26.34 16.58 -0.25
CA GLU A 318 25.28 16.65 -1.27
C GLU A 318 25.58 17.74 -2.33
N ILE A 319 26.49 18.70 -2.03
CA ILE A 319 26.81 19.88 -2.89
C ILE A 319 27.21 19.48 -4.31
N GLU A 320 27.85 18.32 -4.49
CA GLU A 320 28.25 17.84 -5.81
C GLU A 320 27.10 17.27 -6.64
N HIS A 321 25.96 16.91 -6.01
CA HIS A 321 24.89 16.16 -6.67
C HIS A 321 23.50 16.79 -6.49
N GLU A 322 23.23 17.55 -5.43
CA GLU A 322 21.93 18.18 -5.15
C GLU A 322 22.11 19.61 -4.63
N ASP A 323 21.80 20.62 -5.45
CA ASP A 323 21.76 22.03 -5.05
C ASP A 323 20.29 22.44 -4.77
N HIS A 324 19.89 22.37 -3.52
CA HIS A 324 18.50 22.64 -3.09
C HIS A 324 18.07 24.11 -3.30
N TYR A 325 19.03 25.06 -3.23
CA TYR A 325 18.74 26.45 -3.56
C TYR A 325 18.44 26.62 -5.05
N LYS A 326 19.25 25.99 -5.90
CA LYS A 326 19.02 25.95 -7.34
C LYS A 326 17.66 25.31 -7.66
N ASP A 327 17.35 24.17 -7.04
CA ASP A 327 16.07 23.49 -7.17
C ASP A 327 14.88 24.38 -6.81
N PHE A 328 15.01 25.15 -5.73
CA PHE A 328 13.98 26.11 -5.33
C PHE A 328 13.80 27.23 -6.37
N ILE A 329 14.91 27.77 -6.88
CA ILE A 329 14.86 28.81 -7.91
C ILE A 329 14.30 28.25 -9.23
N ASP A 330 14.64 27.05 -9.62
CA ASP A 330 14.12 26.41 -10.85
C ASP A 330 12.63 26.08 -10.71
N THR A 331 12.18 25.63 -9.54
CA THR A 331 10.75 25.47 -9.24
C THR A 331 10.02 26.80 -9.30
N THR A 332 10.56 27.87 -8.69
CA THR A 332 9.92 29.20 -8.74
C THR A 332 9.94 29.79 -10.16
N ARG A 333 10.98 29.54 -10.96
CA ARG A 333 11.01 29.91 -12.38
C ARG A 333 9.84 29.28 -13.13
N PHE A 334 9.64 27.99 -12.97
CA PHE A 334 8.47 27.29 -13.55
C PHE A 334 7.16 27.95 -13.07
N LEU A 335 6.99 28.14 -11.75
CA LEU A 335 5.78 28.76 -11.19
C LEU A 335 5.52 30.18 -11.71
N PHE A 336 6.56 30.97 -11.99
CA PHE A 336 6.44 32.31 -12.58
C PHE A 336 6.19 32.28 -14.09
N GLY A 337 5.95 31.12 -14.71
CA GLY A 337 5.71 31.00 -16.15
C GLY A 337 6.93 31.38 -17.00
N GLU A 338 8.13 30.99 -16.52
CA GLU A 338 9.44 31.26 -17.16
C GLU A 338 9.78 32.78 -17.26
N SER A 339 9.19 33.62 -16.39
CA SER A 339 9.48 35.04 -16.32
C SER A 339 10.79 35.30 -15.60
N GLU A 340 11.86 35.52 -16.34
CA GLU A 340 13.18 35.78 -15.78
C GLU A 340 13.21 37.10 -14.93
N ALA A 341 12.41 38.08 -15.28
CA ALA A 341 12.27 39.32 -14.48
C ALA A 341 11.73 39.03 -13.08
N ARG A 342 10.70 38.18 -12.95
CA ARG A 342 10.14 37.76 -11.63
C ARG A 342 11.16 36.94 -10.84
N VAL A 343 11.91 36.04 -11.49
CA VAL A 343 12.96 35.22 -10.86
C VAL A 343 14.07 36.10 -10.31
N GLN A 344 14.54 37.13 -11.07
CA GLN A 344 15.58 38.07 -10.62
C GLN A 344 15.10 38.92 -9.45
N SER A 345 13.86 39.39 -9.50
CA SER A 345 13.25 40.14 -8.39
C SER A 345 13.23 39.28 -7.12
N MET A 346 12.81 38.02 -7.23
CA MET A 346 12.79 37.06 -6.10
C MET A 346 14.19 36.80 -5.53
N LYS A 347 15.21 36.63 -6.36
CA LYS A 347 16.61 36.50 -5.92
C LYS A 347 17.08 37.70 -5.14
N GLN A 348 16.77 38.91 -5.61
CA GLN A 348 17.12 40.18 -4.91
C GLN A 348 16.43 40.28 -3.56
N GLN A 349 15.15 39.93 -3.47
CA GLN A 349 14.39 39.90 -2.21
C GLN A 349 14.97 38.89 -1.21
N LEU A 350 15.34 37.69 -1.65
CA LEU A 350 15.99 36.65 -0.83
C LEU A 350 17.35 37.16 -0.33
N THR A 351 18.15 37.78 -1.18
CA THR A 351 19.46 38.32 -0.80
C THR A 351 19.28 39.44 0.24
N ARG A 352 18.31 40.34 0.03
CA ARG A 352 17.99 41.40 1.01
C ARG A 352 17.56 40.78 2.35
N PHE A 353 16.68 39.80 2.33
CA PHE A 353 16.23 39.12 3.55
C PHE A 353 17.39 38.47 4.30
N GLY A 354 18.28 37.71 3.62
CA GLY A 354 19.49 37.16 4.20
C GLY A 354 20.42 38.19 4.83
N THR A 355 20.63 39.36 4.14
CA THR A 355 21.42 40.45 4.65
C THR A 355 20.81 41.04 5.93
N GLN A 356 19.47 41.22 5.97
CA GLN A 356 18.79 41.74 7.14
C GLN A 356 18.84 40.79 8.32
N LEU A 357 18.78 39.46 8.08
CA LEU A 357 18.96 38.45 9.12
C LEU A 357 20.38 38.49 9.72
N GLN A 358 21.42 38.61 8.87
CA GLN A 358 22.79 38.76 9.34
C GLN A 358 23.00 40.00 10.21
N ARG A 359 22.41 41.16 9.83
CA ARG A 359 22.44 42.37 10.62
C ARG A 359 21.74 42.18 11.95
N ALA A 360 20.57 41.52 11.99
CA ALA A 360 19.85 41.18 13.20
C ALA A 360 20.68 40.32 14.14
N ALA A 361 21.34 39.25 13.59
CA ALA A 361 22.22 38.37 14.35
C ALA A 361 23.45 39.10 14.95
N GLN A 362 23.89 40.19 14.34
CA GLN A 362 24.99 41.02 14.81
C GLN A 362 24.50 42.16 15.77
N GLY A 363 23.22 42.23 16.10
CA GLY A 363 22.65 43.28 16.93
C GLY A 363 22.60 44.68 16.25
N LEU A 364 22.75 44.71 14.90
CA LEU A 364 22.70 45.93 14.13
C LEU A 364 21.25 46.34 13.77
N PRO A 365 20.96 47.61 13.49
CA PRO A 365 19.65 48.03 12.97
C PRO A 365 19.28 47.20 11.72
N HIS A 366 18.06 46.65 11.71
CA HIS A 366 17.60 45.74 10.65
C HIS A 366 16.12 45.95 10.30
N GLU A 367 15.74 45.52 9.08
CA GLU A 367 14.36 45.56 8.57
C GLU A 367 13.87 44.13 8.23
N VAL A 368 14.20 43.11 9.09
CA VAL A 368 13.82 41.73 8.86
C VAL A 368 12.31 41.54 8.59
N PRO A 369 11.38 42.16 9.35
CA PRO A 369 9.94 42.01 9.11
C PRO A 369 9.47 42.54 7.74
N ALA A 370 10.09 43.63 7.26
CA ALA A 370 9.74 44.20 5.94
C ALA A 370 10.30 43.28 4.82
N ALA A 371 11.57 42.94 4.90
CA ALA A 371 12.19 42.05 3.91
C ALA A 371 11.52 40.65 3.85
N LYS A 372 11.08 40.12 5.00
CA LYS A 372 10.30 38.89 5.06
C LYS A 372 8.97 39.02 4.30
N ARG A 373 8.20 40.07 4.56
CA ARG A 373 6.92 40.33 3.90
C ARG A 373 7.06 40.46 2.38
N ASP A 374 8.14 41.10 1.88
CA ASP A 374 8.38 41.24 0.44
C ASP A 374 8.53 39.85 -0.20
N VAL A 375 9.28 38.92 0.43
CA VAL A 375 9.45 37.54 -0.03
C VAL A 375 8.12 36.80 0.04
N GLU A 376 7.41 36.89 1.17
CA GLU A 376 6.12 36.21 1.37
C GLU A 376 5.08 36.66 0.34
N ASN A 377 4.94 37.97 0.10
CA ASN A 377 4.00 38.49 -0.88
C ASN A 377 4.28 37.98 -2.30
N THR A 378 5.56 37.84 -2.65
CA THR A 378 5.95 37.32 -3.96
C THR A 378 5.63 35.86 -4.07
N LEU A 379 5.93 35.05 -3.04
CA LEU A 379 5.68 33.60 -3.03
C LEU A 379 4.19 33.26 -2.94
N THR A 380 3.41 33.99 -2.16
CA THR A 380 1.96 33.72 -2.02
C THR A 380 1.20 33.87 -3.33
N SER A 381 1.73 34.63 -4.30
CA SER A 381 1.14 34.72 -5.64
C SER A 381 1.20 33.40 -6.45
N VAL A 382 2.09 32.46 -6.07
CA VAL A 382 2.32 31.22 -6.82
C VAL A 382 2.37 29.98 -5.93
N MET A 383 2.34 30.13 -4.61
CA MET A 383 2.33 28.97 -3.70
C MET A 383 1.56 29.23 -2.40
N ALA A 384 1.07 28.14 -1.81
CA ALA A 384 0.57 28.11 -0.45
C ALA A 384 1.30 27.02 0.32
N ARG A 385 1.56 27.28 1.62
CA ARG A 385 2.11 26.30 2.54
C ARG A 385 1.38 26.36 3.86
N THR A 386 0.89 25.20 4.29
CA THR A 386 0.34 24.99 5.62
C THR A 386 1.25 24.04 6.37
N GLU A 387 1.56 24.38 7.62
CA GLU A 387 2.35 23.56 8.53
C GLU A 387 1.43 22.90 9.56
N ARG A 388 1.79 21.70 10.05
CA ARG A 388 1.00 20.93 11.02
C ARG A 388 0.69 21.69 12.30
N ILE A 389 1.57 22.59 12.72
CA ILE A 389 1.37 23.44 13.89
C ILE A 389 0.09 24.30 13.82
N ILE A 390 -0.42 24.58 12.62
CA ILE A 390 -1.69 25.31 12.46
C ILE A 390 -2.90 24.38 12.68
N ALA A 391 -2.71 23.08 12.43
CA ALA A 391 -3.76 22.08 12.55
C ALA A 391 -3.79 21.39 13.92
N SER A 392 -2.67 21.42 14.66
CA SER A 392 -2.48 20.79 15.98
C SER A 392 -1.52 21.63 16.80
N GLU A 393 -1.75 21.74 18.12
CA GLU A 393 -0.84 22.39 19.06
C GLU A 393 0.51 21.68 19.15
N ASP A 394 0.51 20.36 18.88
CA ASP A 394 1.70 19.54 18.79
C ASP A 394 2.01 19.24 17.31
N ARG A 395 3.17 19.71 16.84
CA ARG A 395 3.62 19.52 15.45
C ARG A 395 3.77 18.03 15.10
N ASP A 396 4.21 17.25 16.05
CA ASP A 396 4.56 15.84 15.88
C ASP A 396 3.47 14.87 16.37
N ALA A 397 2.28 15.41 16.77
CA ALA A 397 1.16 14.63 17.29
C ALA A 397 0.74 13.39 16.44
N MET A 398 1.07 13.37 15.13
CA MET A 398 0.76 12.27 14.24
C MET A 398 1.93 11.33 13.96
N VAL A 399 3.17 11.76 14.26
CA VAL A 399 4.40 11.01 13.93
C VAL A 399 5.39 11.21 15.08
N ASP A 400 5.78 10.13 15.70
CA ASP A 400 6.89 10.10 16.65
C ASP A 400 8.17 9.68 15.92
N GLU A 401 9.22 10.51 16.01
CA GLU A 401 10.54 10.25 15.46
C GLU A 401 11.53 10.07 16.63
N PRO A 402 11.55 8.87 17.25
CA PRO A 402 12.39 8.67 18.44
C PRO A 402 13.88 8.80 18.06
N PRO A 403 14.68 9.48 18.90
CA PRO A 403 16.13 9.51 18.71
C PRO A 403 16.69 8.09 18.84
N MET A 404 17.56 7.70 17.90
CA MET A 404 18.28 6.42 17.97
C MET A 404 19.65 6.62 18.62
N ASP A 405 19.90 5.93 19.73
CA ASP A 405 21.23 5.87 20.34
C ASP A 405 21.99 4.69 19.71
N LEU A 406 22.84 5.02 18.74
CA LEU A 406 23.52 4.02 17.91
C LEU A 406 24.90 3.67 18.50
N ASP A 407 25.02 2.47 19.07
CA ASP A 407 26.28 1.92 19.56
C ASP A 407 26.88 0.91 18.54
N LEU A 408 28.08 1.25 18.02
CA LEU A 408 28.80 0.39 17.09
C LEU A 408 29.53 -0.72 17.85
N LYS A 409 29.24 -1.97 17.52
CA LYS A 409 29.90 -3.16 18.07
C LYS A 409 30.99 -3.71 17.15
N HIS A 410 31.88 -4.49 17.68
CA HIS A 410 32.94 -5.16 16.92
C HIS A 410 32.41 -5.95 15.73
N HIS A 411 31.25 -6.59 15.89
CA HIS A 411 30.61 -7.36 14.81
C HIS A 411 30.18 -6.48 13.64
N ASP A 412 29.69 -5.25 13.90
CA ASP A 412 29.28 -4.30 12.85
C ASP A 412 30.47 -3.93 11.95
N VAL A 413 31.67 -3.71 12.55
CA VAL A 413 32.90 -3.44 11.81
C VAL A 413 33.33 -4.66 11.00
N ARG A 414 33.20 -5.87 11.54
CA ARG A 414 33.49 -7.12 10.81
C ARG A 414 32.56 -7.31 9.62
N GLN A 415 31.30 -6.96 9.72
CA GLN A 415 30.34 -6.92 8.62
C GLN A 415 30.84 -6.01 7.49
N TYR A 416 31.32 -4.82 7.83
CA TYR A 416 31.91 -3.91 6.84
C TYR A 416 33.12 -4.49 6.17
N MET A 417 34.08 -5.04 6.96
CA MET A 417 35.30 -5.63 6.43
C MET A 417 35.02 -6.82 5.48
N ALA A 418 34.03 -7.63 5.82
CA ALA A 418 33.56 -8.72 4.97
C ALA A 418 32.96 -8.21 3.67
N ALA A 419 32.05 -7.22 3.77
CA ALA A 419 31.43 -6.60 2.60
C ALA A 419 32.50 -5.94 1.69
N GLU A 420 33.44 -5.16 2.25
CA GLU A 420 34.51 -4.54 1.49
C GLU A 420 35.40 -5.59 0.78
N SER A 421 35.77 -6.64 1.52
CA SER A 421 36.59 -7.73 0.94
C SER A 421 35.87 -8.42 -0.22
N LEU A 422 34.55 -8.60 -0.10
CA LEU A 422 33.74 -9.24 -1.13
C LEU A 422 33.55 -8.33 -2.34
N PHE A 423 33.20 -7.05 -2.13
CA PHE A 423 33.08 -6.06 -3.21
C PHE A 423 34.40 -5.93 -3.99
N ARG A 424 35.54 -5.88 -3.30
CA ARG A 424 36.84 -5.89 -3.93
C ARG A 424 37.14 -7.19 -4.71
N ALA A 425 36.73 -8.35 -4.19
CA ALA A 425 36.93 -9.64 -4.85
C ALA A 425 36.15 -9.75 -6.18
N VAL A 426 34.98 -9.12 -6.27
CA VAL A 426 34.14 -9.09 -7.49
C VAL A 426 34.41 -7.87 -8.37
N GLY A 427 35.31 -6.97 -7.96
CA GLY A 427 35.70 -5.78 -8.75
C GLY A 427 34.66 -4.65 -8.71
N ASP A 428 33.89 -4.56 -7.64
CA ASP A 428 32.87 -3.51 -7.44
C ASP A 428 33.37 -2.40 -6.50
N SER A 429 32.57 -1.32 -6.37
CA SER A 429 32.90 -0.13 -5.60
C SER A 429 32.65 -0.32 -4.09
N ASP A 430 33.06 0.69 -3.29
CA ASP A 430 32.95 0.71 -1.82
C ASP A 430 31.52 0.42 -1.30
N PRO A 431 31.33 -0.58 -0.43
CA PRO A 431 30.04 -0.92 0.14
C PRO A 431 29.58 0.02 1.27
N MET A 432 30.37 1.02 1.67
CA MET A 432 30.11 1.88 2.85
C MET A 432 28.70 2.43 2.89
N VAL A 433 28.23 2.93 1.73
CA VAL A 433 26.91 3.56 1.63
C VAL A 433 25.78 2.56 1.92
N PHE A 434 25.93 1.33 1.45
CA PHE A 434 24.95 0.26 1.70
C PHE A 434 25.07 -0.28 3.12
N TRP A 435 26.31 -0.58 3.58
CA TRP A 435 26.58 -1.15 4.90
C TRP A 435 26.01 -0.31 6.05
N LYS A 436 26.20 1.03 6.01
CA LYS A 436 25.63 1.91 7.03
C LYS A 436 24.09 1.89 7.10
N SER A 437 23.46 1.38 6.05
CA SER A 437 22.00 1.34 5.94
C SER A 437 21.38 0.00 6.35
N ALA A 438 22.06 -1.13 6.07
CA ALA A 438 21.60 -2.46 6.43
C ALA A 438 22.75 -3.48 6.52
N PRO A 439 22.64 -4.52 7.37
CA PRO A 439 23.60 -5.63 7.43
C PRO A 439 23.32 -6.68 6.33
N TYR A 440 24.18 -7.68 6.23
CA TYR A 440 23.98 -8.87 5.40
C TYR A 440 23.64 -8.56 3.93
N LEU A 441 24.14 -7.47 3.39
CA LEU A 441 23.80 -6.90 2.09
C LEU A 441 23.80 -7.91 0.96
N THR A 442 24.88 -8.70 0.86
CA THR A 442 25.13 -9.64 -0.24
C THR A 442 24.07 -10.72 -0.36
N HIS A 443 23.34 -11.01 0.72
CA HIS A 443 22.24 -11.96 0.71
C HIS A 443 20.96 -11.40 0.06
N PHE A 444 20.81 -10.06 -0.01
CA PHE A 444 19.56 -9.39 -0.39
C PHE A 444 19.71 -8.42 -1.58
N MET A 445 20.91 -8.21 -2.13
CA MET A 445 21.16 -7.26 -3.23
C MET A 445 20.67 -7.80 -4.59
N HIS A 446 19.40 -8.17 -4.68
CA HIS A 446 18.81 -8.59 -5.95
C HIS A 446 18.65 -7.40 -6.89
N GLY A 447 19.06 -7.55 -8.18
CA GLY A 447 18.93 -6.50 -9.20
C GLY A 447 19.99 -5.39 -9.11
N TYR A 448 20.98 -5.51 -8.27
CA TYR A 448 22.17 -4.64 -8.25
C TYR A 448 23.23 -5.14 -9.22
N LYS A 449 24.04 -4.24 -9.79
CA LYS A 449 25.20 -4.61 -10.63
C LYS A 449 26.19 -5.51 -9.90
N PHE A 450 26.33 -5.29 -8.59
CA PHE A 450 27.11 -6.16 -7.72
C PHE A 450 26.73 -7.65 -7.92
N ASN A 451 25.46 -7.97 -8.02
CA ASN A 451 25.01 -9.35 -8.18
C ASN A 451 25.45 -9.97 -9.52
N GLU A 452 25.47 -9.18 -10.59
CA GLU A 452 25.98 -9.64 -11.91
C GLU A 452 27.49 -9.95 -11.82
N HIS A 453 28.29 -9.06 -11.23
CA HIS A 453 29.73 -9.26 -11.02
C HIS A 453 30.01 -10.41 -10.05
N PHE A 454 29.16 -10.57 -9.03
CA PHE A 454 29.27 -11.67 -8.08
C PHE A 454 29.00 -13.03 -8.76
N ASP A 455 27.93 -13.16 -9.53
CA ASP A 455 27.58 -14.39 -10.22
C ASP A 455 28.64 -14.76 -11.28
N GLU A 456 29.21 -13.77 -12.00
CA GLU A 456 30.36 -13.97 -12.91
C GLU A 456 31.61 -14.42 -12.15
N THR A 457 31.93 -13.78 -11.02
CA THR A 457 33.11 -14.16 -10.21
C THR A 457 32.91 -15.54 -9.60
N LEU A 458 31.69 -15.89 -9.19
CA LEU A 458 31.36 -17.21 -8.64
C LEU A 458 31.56 -18.31 -9.70
N GLU A 459 31.23 -18.03 -10.97
CA GLU A 459 31.39 -18.97 -12.08
C GLU A 459 32.87 -19.18 -12.44
N TRP A 460 33.64 -18.09 -12.52
CA TRP A 460 34.99 -18.13 -13.08
C TRP A 460 36.13 -18.17 -12.03
N PHE A 461 35.91 -17.60 -10.84
CA PHE A 461 36.89 -17.46 -9.77
C PHE A 461 36.31 -17.72 -8.37
N PRO A 462 35.66 -18.91 -8.15
CA PRO A 462 34.95 -19.19 -6.87
C PRO A 462 35.86 -19.16 -5.65
N GLU A 463 37.17 -19.39 -5.83
CA GLU A 463 38.18 -19.35 -4.75
C GLU A 463 38.31 -17.96 -4.11
N LYS A 464 38.09 -16.87 -4.87
CA LYS A 464 38.13 -15.51 -4.32
C LYS A 464 37.00 -15.28 -3.33
N ILE A 465 35.77 -15.72 -3.67
CA ILE A 465 34.62 -15.63 -2.82
C ILE A 465 34.75 -16.57 -1.61
N SER A 466 35.17 -17.82 -1.85
CA SER A 466 35.45 -18.81 -0.82
C SER A 466 36.38 -18.30 0.26
N LYS A 467 37.44 -17.61 -0.15
CA LYS A 467 38.42 -17.02 0.78
C LYS A 467 37.77 -16.01 1.71
N VAL A 468 36.89 -15.14 1.21
CA VAL A 468 36.18 -14.13 2.02
C VAL A 468 35.21 -14.80 3.00
N LEU A 469 34.46 -15.80 2.53
CA LEU A 469 33.52 -16.57 3.37
C LEU A 469 34.25 -17.28 4.54
N HIS A 470 35.45 -17.84 4.29
CA HIS A 470 36.26 -18.46 5.33
C HIS A 470 36.88 -17.44 6.30
N GLN A 471 37.21 -16.26 5.82
CA GLN A 471 37.83 -15.21 6.65
C GLN A 471 36.84 -14.55 7.60
N TYR A 472 35.57 -14.44 7.17
CA TYR A 472 34.50 -13.74 7.88
C TYR A 472 33.21 -14.58 7.99
N PRO A 473 33.28 -15.82 8.56
CA PRO A 473 32.10 -16.70 8.54
C PRO A 473 30.91 -16.15 9.32
N ASP A 474 31.16 -15.34 10.34
CA ASP A 474 30.19 -14.66 11.18
C ASP A 474 29.48 -13.49 10.49
N ALA A 475 30.04 -12.96 9.40
CA ALA A 475 29.46 -11.85 8.66
C ALA A 475 28.42 -12.29 7.59
N PHE A 476 28.16 -13.59 7.47
CA PHE A 476 27.21 -14.14 6.50
C PHE A 476 26.13 -14.94 7.21
N LEU A 477 24.90 -14.88 6.66
CA LEU A 477 23.78 -15.70 7.14
C LEU A 477 24.00 -17.16 6.77
N SER A 478 23.76 -18.06 7.72
CA SER A 478 23.78 -19.49 7.52
C SER A 478 22.38 -20.03 7.21
N SER A 479 22.23 -20.73 6.08
CA SER A 479 20.99 -21.42 5.72
C SER A 479 20.58 -22.45 6.76
N GLN A 480 21.55 -23.15 7.34
CA GLN A 480 21.32 -24.15 8.38
C GLN A 480 20.88 -23.48 9.71
N ALA A 481 21.52 -22.35 10.08
CA ALA A 481 21.14 -21.62 11.29
C ALA A 481 19.70 -21.09 11.21
N ILE A 482 19.29 -20.57 10.04
CA ILE A 482 17.90 -20.15 9.78
C ILE A 482 16.95 -21.35 9.93
N ASP A 483 17.29 -22.47 9.31
CA ASP A 483 16.43 -23.66 9.33
C ASP A 483 16.28 -24.26 10.72
N GLN A 484 17.29 -24.09 11.56
CA GLN A 484 17.30 -24.53 12.96
C GLN A 484 16.78 -23.47 13.95
N TRP A 485 16.18 -22.41 13.51
CA TRP A 485 15.70 -21.32 14.36
C TRP A 485 16.76 -20.70 15.28
N GLN A 486 18.02 -20.63 14.84
CA GLN A 486 19.08 -20.00 15.61
C GLN A 486 18.94 -18.46 15.60
N THR A 487 19.39 -17.82 16.70
CA THR A 487 19.41 -16.36 16.79
C THR A 487 20.32 -15.78 15.75
N ILE A 488 19.86 -14.72 15.06
CA ILE A 488 20.65 -13.92 14.13
C ILE A 488 21.13 -12.67 14.88
N ASP A 489 22.46 -12.39 14.87
CA ASP A 489 22.96 -11.10 15.30
C ASP A 489 22.42 -10.02 14.34
N PRO A 490 21.87 -8.89 14.83
CA PRO A 490 21.43 -7.82 13.94
C PRO A 490 22.51 -7.26 13.00
N GLY A 491 23.82 -7.36 13.37
CA GLY A 491 24.97 -7.01 12.52
C GLY A 491 25.08 -5.56 12.08
N ASN A 492 24.23 -4.68 12.62
CA ASN A 492 24.19 -3.25 12.32
C ASN A 492 23.53 -2.52 13.50
N ALA A 493 24.10 -1.39 13.92
CA ALA A 493 23.62 -0.62 15.06
C ALA A 493 22.15 -0.19 14.91
N LYS A 494 21.71 0.25 13.72
CA LYS A 494 20.31 0.66 13.47
C LYS A 494 19.35 -0.51 13.56
N LEU A 495 19.69 -1.66 12.98
CA LEU A 495 18.83 -2.83 13.07
C LEU A 495 18.79 -3.39 14.49
N ARG A 496 19.88 -3.28 15.24
CA ARG A 496 19.92 -3.67 16.66
C ARG A 496 18.98 -2.82 17.50
N GLU A 497 19.01 -1.51 17.32
CA GLU A 497 18.11 -0.59 18.03
C GLU A 497 16.65 -0.88 17.67
N LEU A 498 16.37 -1.12 16.39
CA LEU A 498 15.03 -1.51 15.94
C LEU A 498 14.56 -2.84 16.52
N VAL A 499 15.46 -3.83 16.66
CA VAL A 499 15.17 -5.11 17.36
C VAL A 499 14.87 -4.86 18.83
N HIS A 500 15.67 -4.00 19.49
CA HIS A 500 15.47 -3.64 20.89
C HIS A 500 14.11 -2.96 21.09
N ASP A 501 13.82 -1.92 20.33
CA ASP A 501 12.55 -1.20 20.45
C ASP A 501 11.34 -2.08 20.14
N LEU A 502 11.37 -2.84 19.06
CA LEU A 502 10.21 -3.61 18.60
C LEU A 502 10.10 -5.01 19.23
N LEU A 503 11.20 -5.75 19.29
CA LEU A 503 11.13 -7.17 19.69
C LEU A 503 11.40 -7.38 21.17
N ASP A 504 12.35 -6.66 21.78
CA ASP A 504 12.65 -6.80 23.20
C ASP A 504 11.55 -6.17 24.04
N SER A 505 10.83 -5.17 23.53
CA SER A 505 9.62 -4.64 24.15
C SER A 505 8.42 -5.60 24.17
N GLY A 506 8.46 -6.69 23.40
CA GLY A 506 7.42 -7.72 23.39
C GLY A 506 6.32 -7.53 22.35
N ILE A 507 6.45 -6.60 21.39
CA ILE A 507 5.44 -6.38 20.34
C ILE A 507 5.16 -7.64 19.50
N TRP A 508 6.11 -8.56 19.40
CA TRP A 508 5.94 -9.85 18.75
C TRP A 508 4.89 -10.76 19.40
N LYS A 509 4.51 -10.48 20.68
CA LYS A 509 3.41 -11.16 21.38
C LYS A 509 2.03 -10.68 20.94
N LEU A 510 1.92 -9.53 20.25
CA LEU A 510 0.67 -8.93 19.87
C LEU A 510 0.22 -9.44 18.48
N LEU A 511 -1.08 -9.66 18.31
CA LEU A 511 -1.69 -9.95 17.00
C LEU A 511 -2.32 -8.70 16.37
N TRP A 512 -2.58 -7.68 17.19
CA TRP A 512 -3.02 -6.33 16.77
C TRP A 512 -2.40 -5.27 17.67
N ILE A 513 -2.36 -4.04 17.21
CA ILE A 513 -1.97 -2.90 18.03
C ILE A 513 -3.10 -2.53 18.99
N PRO A 514 -2.79 -1.98 20.18
CA PRO A 514 -3.79 -1.46 21.10
C PRO A 514 -4.73 -0.46 20.44
N PRO A 515 -6.02 -0.39 20.84
CA PRO A 515 -6.94 0.63 20.34
C PRO A 515 -6.58 2.00 20.91
N THR A 516 -6.93 3.07 20.22
CA THR A 516 -6.72 4.45 20.67
C THR A 516 -7.50 4.75 21.93
N VAL A 517 -8.73 4.19 22.06
CA VAL A 517 -9.58 4.34 23.24
C VAL A 517 -10.02 2.94 23.72
N PRO A 518 -9.29 2.34 24.67
CA PRO A 518 -9.67 1.05 25.22
C PRO A 518 -10.94 1.16 26.06
N TYR A 519 -11.83 0.16 26.00
CA TYR A 519 -13.06 0.10 26.80
C TYR A 519 -12.82 -0.34 28.25
N TRP A 520 -11.72 -1.06 28.47
CA TRP A 520 -11.25 -1.47 29.79
C TRP A 520 -9.72 -1.55 29.81
N SER A 521 -9.14 -1.64 31.02
CA SER A 521 -7.68 -1.77 31.17
C SER A 521 -7.14 -3.01 30.47
N MET A 522 -6.09 -2.84 29.68
CA MET A 522 -5.42 -3.93 29.00
C MET A 522 -4.65 -4.82 29.98
N SER A 523 -4.55 -6.10 29.65
CA SER A 523 -3.89 -7.12 30.46
C SER A 523 -3.11 -8.12 29.61
N GLY A 524 -2.51 -9.13 30.23
CA GLY A 524 -1.77 -10.18 29.53
C GLY A 524 -0.62 -9.65 28.68
N ALA A 525 -0.56 -10.06 27.42
CA ALA A 525 0.47 -9.63 26.48
C ALA A 525 0.40 -8.13 26.12
N PHE A 526 -0.72 -7.48 26.36
CA PHE A 526 -0.96 -6.07 26.01
C PHE A 526 -0.65 -5.09 27.16
N GLN A 527 -0.44 -5.58 28.36
CA GLN A 527 -0.08 -4.75 29.51
C GLN A 527 1.26 -4.05 29.28
N GLY A 528 1.30 -2.74 29.45
CA GLY A 528 2.49 -1.91 29.18
C GLY A 528 2.77 -1.65 27.71
N GLN A 529 1.83 -2.00 26.81
CA GLN A 529 1.91 -1.76 25.37
C GLN A 529 0.90 -0.71 24.88
N GLU A 530 0.24 0.00 25.78
CA GLU A 530 -0.92 0.87 25.51
C GLU A 530 -0.64 1.97 24.47
N THR A 531 0.60 2.42 24.39
CA THR A 531 1.03 3.48 23.47
C THR A 531 1.68 2.94 22.19
N ARG A 532 1.75 1.62 22.02
CA ARG A 532 2.40 1.03 20.84
C ARG A 532 1.59 1.26 19.57
N THR A 533 2.29 1.72 18.55
CA THR A 533 1.75 1.95 17.22
C THR A 533 2.58 1.23 16.15
N LYS A 534 2.21 1.40 14.89
CA LYS A 534 2.95 0.85 13.76
C LYS A 534 4.13 1.73 13.37
N SER A 535 5.20 1.10 12.88
CA SER A 535 6.44 1.78 12.50
C SER A 535 6.61 1.83 10.99
N LEU A 536 6.99 3.01 10.48
CA LEU A 536 7.37 3.23 9.08
C LEU A 536 8.88 3.41 8.99
N LEU A 537 9.51 2.69 8.07
CA LEU A 537 10.93 2.81 7.76
C LEU A 537 11.11 3.19 6.31
N PHE A 538 11.82 4.29 6.06
CA PHE A 538 12.13 4.76 4.72
C PHE A 538 13.63 4.66 4.43
N SER A 539 13.97 4.22 3.22
CA SER A 539 15.35 4.14 2.74
C SER A 539 15.44 4.49 1.27
N ALA A 540 16.52 5.13 0.86
CA ALA A 540 16.85 5.31 -0.56
C ALA A 540 17.26 4.00 -1.26
N TRP A 541 17.59 2.94 -0.51
CA TRP A 541 18.14 1.70 -1.04
C TRP A 541 17.13 0.56 -1.01
N ASN A 542 16.89 -0.06 -2.16
CA ASN A 542 15.94 -1.19 -2.29
C ASN A 542 16.32 -2.42 -1.45
N VAL A 543 17.57 -2.59 -1.09
CA VAL A 543 18.05 -3.70 -0.26
C VAL A 543 17.58 -3.58 1.19
N VAL A 544 17.40 -2.35 1.71
CA VAL A 544 17.07 -2.13 3.13
C VAL A 544 15.70 -2.69 3.51
N PRO A 545 14.62 -2.42 2.77
CA PRO A 545 13.32 -3.06 3.03
C PRO A 545 13.37 -4.59 3.05
N ASP A 546 14.16 -5.21 2.17
CA ASP A 546 14.31 -6.66 2.12
C ASP A 546 15.01 -7.21 3.35
N VAL A 547 16.14 -6.60 3.75
CA VAL A 547 16.89 -6.98 4.95
C VAL A 547 16.02 -6.82 6.20
N VAL A 548 15.45 -5.64 6.41
CA VAL A 548 14.66 -5.33 7.61
C VAL A 548 13.44 -6.23 7.72
N SER A 549 12.65 -6.36 6.64
CA SER A 549 11.44 -7.18 6.68
C SER A 549 11.76 -8.68 6.88
N GLY A 550 12.82 -9.18 6.25
CA GLY A 550 13.23 -10.57 6.37
C GLY A 550 13.76 -10.90 7.76
N ILE A 551 14.69 -10.11 8.29
CA ILE A 551 15.37 -10.40 9.56
C ILE A 551 14.45 -10.15 10.76
N LEU A 552 13.73 -9.01 10.82
CA LEU A 552 12.79 -8.74 11.91
C LEU A 552 11.67 -9.78 11.98
N SER A 553 11.13 -10.17 10.83
CA SER A 553 10.05 -11.17 10.80
C SER A 553 10.55 -12.55 11.22
N TYR A 554 11.74 -12.95 10.76
CA TYR A 554 12.37 -14.20 11.20
C TYR A 554 12.59 -14.22 12.72
N GLU A 555 13.16 -13.15 13.28
CA GLU A 555 13.44 -13.07 14.71
C GLU A 555 12.14 -13.02 15.55
N ALA A 556 11.11 -12.35 15.06
CA ALA A 556 9.79 -12.37 15.69
C ALA A 556 9.19 -13.80 15.69
N GLU A 557 9.19 -14.49 14.55
CA GLU A 557 8.72 -15.86 14.45
C GLU A 557 9.54 -16.81 15.33
N ARG A 558 10.87 -16.65 15.38
CA ARG A 558 11.75 -17.45 16.25
C ARG A 558 11.35 -17.32 17.72
N ARG A 559 11.05 -16.10 18.18
CA ARG A 559 10.56 -15.85 19.54
C ARG A 559 9.19 -16.47 19.80
N MET A 560 8.30 -16.43 18.82
CA MET A 560 6.98 -17.07 18.90
C MET A 560 7.07 -18.61 18.95
N VAL A 561 8.06 -19.18 18.25
CA VAL A 561 8.26 -20.64 18.20
C VAL A 561 8.87 -21.19 19.51
N GLY A 562 9.59 -20.35 20.30
CA GLY A 562 10.05 -20.69 21.65
C GLY A 562 10.95 -21.93 21.76
N GLY A 563 11.76 -22.23 20.72
CA GLY A 563 12.67 -23.39 20.73
C GLY A 563 12.00 -24.74 20.39
N SER A 564 10.75 -24.77 19.98
CA SER A 564 10.12 -25.97 19.46
C SER A 564 10.72 -26.35 18.11
N MET A 565 10.94 -27.61 17.87
CA MET A 565 12.01 -28.22 17.08
C MET A 565 11.75 -28.41 15.58
N ASN A 566 10.83 -27.69 14.96
CA ASN A 566 10.58 -27.86 13.54
C ASN A 566 11.47 -26.95 12.69
N SER A 567 11.84 -27.43 11.51
CA SER A 567 12.57 -26.69 10.52
C SER A 567 11.84 -25.39 10.12
N TYR A 568 12.58 -24.29 9.93
CA TYR A 568 11.99 -23.04 9.41
C TYR A 568 11.36 -23.23 8.01
N ARG A 569 11.91 -24.16 7.21
CA ARG A 569 11.41 -24.46 5.86
C ARG A 569 10.12 -25.26 5.87
N ASP A 570 9.92 -26.04 6.91
CA ASP A 570 8.75 -26.94 7.07
C ASP A 570 8.12 -26.77 8.45
N PRO A 571 7.46 -25.62 8.70
CA PRO A 571 6.92 -25.31 10.03
C PRO A 571 5.63 -26.07 10.33
N ASP A 572 4.97 -26.65 9.33
CA ASP A 572 3.60 -27.19 9.45
C ASP A 572 3.55 -28.67 9.84
N ASP A 573 4.70 -29.34 9.99
CA ASP A 573 4.72 -30.79 10.00
C ASP A 573 4.25 -31.49 11.28
N GLN A 574 3.91 -30.79 12.38
CA GLN A 574 3.50 -31.53 13.62
C GLN A 574 2.52 -30.84 14.58
N GLN A 575 2.06 -29.63 14.36
CA GLN A 575 1.06 -29.08 15.26
C GLN A 575 -0.34 -29.21 14.66
N SER A 576 -1.12 -30.16 15.24
CA SER A 576 -2.55 -30.29 14.91
C SER A 576 -3.27 -28.99 15.22
N GLN A 577 -4.20 -28.61 14.36
CA GLN A 577 -5.14 -27.50 14.62
C GLN A 577 -5.89 -27.80 15.92
N LEU A 578 -5.89 -26.85 16.85
CA LEU A 578 -6.57 -26.99 18.13
C LEU A 578 -8.02 -26.55 18.07
N LEU A 579 -8.36 -25.64 17.13
CA LEU A 579 -9.73 -25.27 16.82
C LEU A 579 -10.19 -26.13 15.62
N ASP A 580 -10.44 -27.40 15.85
CA ASP A 580 -10.92 -28.37 14.86
C ASP A 580 -12.12 -29.15 15.41
N PHE A 581 -13.21 -29.11 14.67
CA PHE A 581 -14.45 -29.80 15.05
C PHE A 581 -14.29 -31.34 15.06
N GLY A 582 -13.35 -31.90 14.27
CA GLY A 582 -13.08 -33.34 14.21
C GLY A 582 -14.23 -34.13 13.63
N SER A 583 -14.15 -35.48 13.68
CA SER A 583 -15.27 -36.35 13.30
C SER A 583 -16.28 -36.46 14.45
N ALA A 584 -17.57 -36.42 14.13
CA ALA A 584 -18.69 -36.42 15.10
C ALA A 584 -18.63 -37.51 16.17
N ALA A 585 -18.04 -38.68 15.86
CA ALA A 585 -17.93 -39.82 16.77
C ALA A 585 -16.95 -39.63 17.95
N GLN A 586 -16.04 -38.66 17.89
CA GLN A 586 -14.98 -38.45 18.91
C GLN A 586 -15.14 -37.15 19.70
N SER A 587 -16.19 -36.34 19.48
CA SER A 587 -16.07 -34.92 19.76
C SER A 587 -17.13 -34.24 20.62
N ARG A 588 -17.82 -34.94 21.51
CA ARG A 588 -18.81 -34.31 22.44
C ARG A 588 -18.27 -33.09 23.18
N ASN A 589 -16.96 -32.98 23.41
CA ASN A 589 -16.32 -31.80 24.03
C ASN A 589 -16.02 -30.64 23.08
N ARG A 590 -16.27 -30.78 21.78
CA ARG A 590 -15.92 -29.77 20.77
C ARG A 590 -17.07 -28.83 20.37
N HIS A 591 -18.28 -29.04 20.85
CA HIS A 591 -19.42 -28.16 20.68
C HIS A 591 -19.11 -26.74 21.16
N ARG A 592 -18.29 -26.60 22.22
CA ARG A 592 -17.83 -25.31 22.76
C ARG A 592 -17.08 -24.44 21.75
N LEU A 593 -16.58 -25.04 20.65
CA LEU A 593 -15.94 -24.28 19.58
C LEU A 593 -16.94 -23.40 18.80
N LEU A 594 -18.22 -23.77 18.78
CA LEU A 594 -19.28 -22.93 18.20
C LEU A 594 -19.37 -21.55 18.89
N LEU A 595 -19.03 -21.48 20.19
CA LEU A 595 -19.06 -20.24 20.98
C LEU A 595 -18.20 -19.12 20.40
N LEU A 596 -17.10 -19.46 19.71
CA LEU A 596 -16.22 -18.48 19.07
C LEU A 596 -16.84 -17.90 17.80
N LEU A 597 -17.66 -18.70 17.10
CA LEU A 597 -18.17 -18.36 15.77
C LEU A 597 -19.60 -17.82 15.79
N THR A 598 -20.40 -18.20 16.79
CA THR A 598 -21.86 -17.92 16.84
C THR A 598 -22.14 -16.43 17.10
N PRO A 599 -22.83 -15.73 16.17
CA PRO A 599 -23.17 -14.31 16.32
C PRO A 599 -24.50 -14.14 17.08
N CYS A 600 -24.47 -14.24 18.42
CA CYS A 600 -25.65 -14.03 19.27
C CYS A 600 -25.97 -12.52 19.34
N LEU A 601 -27.04 -12.07 18.68
CA LEU A 601 -27.44 -10.68 18.62
C LEU A 601 -27.99 -10.19 19.97
N LYS A 602 -28.73 -11.00 20.68
CA LYS A 602 -29.27 -10.64 22.00
C LYS A 602 -28.16 -10.20 22.96
N LEU A 603 -27.06 -10.99 23.02
CA LEU A 603 -25.91 -10.67 23.85
C LEU A 603 -25.09 -9.50 23.29
N ALA A 604 -25.03 -9.37 21.97
CA ALA A 604 -24.32 -8.25 21.32
C ALA A 604 -25.03 -6.90 21.58
N ASP A 605 -26.36 -6.87 21.59
CA ASP A 605 -27.14 -5.63 21.67
C ASP A 605 -27.44 -5.20 23.12
N GLU A 606 -27.73 -6.15 24.00
CA GLU A 606 -28.09 -5.83 25.38
C GLU A 606 -26.90 -5.70 26.33
N ALA A 607 -25.73 -6.21 25.96
CA ALA A 607 -24.50 -6.11 26.74
C ALA A 607 -23.46 -5.25 26.02
N GLN A 608 -23.66 -3.94 26.04
CA GLN A 608 -22.80 -2.95 25.38
C GLN A 608 -21.75 -2.39 26.35
N PRO A 609 -20.42 -2.48 26.08
CA PRO A 609 -19.39 -1.94 26.97
C PRO A 609 -19.49 -0.43 27.13
N LEU A 610 -19.93 0.29 26.10
CA LEU A 610 -20.04 1.75 26.12
C LEU A 610 -21.20 2.26 26.99
N ASP A 611 -22.17 1.41 27.36
CA ASP A 611 -23.30 1.77 28.21
C ASP A 611 -22.97 1.72 29.71
N CYS A 612 -21.73 1.40 30.08
CA CYS A 612 -21.29 1.24 31.48
C CYS A 612 -21.33 2.54 32.28
N GLY A 613 -21.39 3.70 31.65
CA GLY A 613 -21.38 5.00 32.31
C GLY A 613 -20.12 5.20 33.16
N ASN A 614 -20.28 5.29 34.50
CA ASN A 614 -19.18 5.43 35.45
C ASN A 614 -18.74 4.10 36.08
N LEU A 615 -19.32 2.97 35.68
CA LEU A 615 -18.97 1.65 36.19
C LEU A 615 -17.77 1.08 35.40
N ASP A 616 -17.06 0.11 36.01
CA ASP A 616 -16.13 -0.71 35.26
C ASP A 616 -16.86 -1.52 34.19
N ALA A 617 -16.34 -1.52 32.94
CA ALA A 617 -17.02 -2.17 31.82
C ALA A 617 -17.22 -3.68 32.03
N ARG A 618 -16.28 -4.38 32.71
CA ARG A 618 -16.40 -5.81 33.00
C ARG A 618 -17.48 -6.07 34.06
N GLU A 619 -17.57 -5.24 35.07
CA GLU A 619 -18.61 -5.33 36.12
C GLU A 619 -20.00 -5.02 35.54
N TRP A 620 -20.07 -4.02 34.67
CA TRP A 620 -21.30 -3.72 33.92
C TRP A 620 -21.74 -4.91 33.06
N MET A 621 -20.82 -5.50 32.28
CA MET A 621 -21.11 -6.66 31.44
C MET A 621 -21.61 -7.84 32.27
N ARG A 622 -20.98 -8.11 33.38
CA ARG A 622 -21.42 -9.18 34.30
C ARG A 622 -22.83 -8.96 34.81
N THR A 623 -23.16 -7.72 35.20
CA THR A 623 -24.49 -7.36 35.67
C THR A 623 -25.55 -7.56 34.58
N ARG A 624 -25.23 -7.20 33.33
CA ARG A 624 -26.15 -7.40 32.18
C ARG A 624 -26.30 -8.89 31.87
N VAL A 625 -25.22 -9.64 31.85
CA VAL A 625 -25.24 -11.09 31.61
C VAL A 625 -26.08 -11.81 32.70
N SER A 626 -25.91 -11.44 33.98
CA SER A 626 -26.71 -12.00 35.07
C SER A 626 -28.21 -11.74 34.86
N ALA A 627 -28.58 -10.52 34.42
CA ALA A 627 -29.97 -10.19 34.10
C ALA A 627 -30.52 -11.01 32.93
N LEU A 628 -29.72 -11.20 31.86
CA LEU A 628 -30.14 -12.04 30.70
C LEU A 628 -30.27 -13.52 31.08
N LEU A 629 -29.33 -14.05 31.86
CA LEU A 629 -29.44 -15.42 32.35
C LEU A 629 -30.64 -15.65 33.28
N ALA A 630 -31.09 -14.64 34.00
CA ALA A 630 -32.29 -14.76 34.85
C ALA A 630 -33.58 -14.91 34.02
N GLU A 631 -33.57 -14.55 32.72
CA GLU A 631 -34.72 -14.77 31.81
C GLU A 631 -34.86 -16.25 31.37
N LEU A 632 -33.77 -17.03 31.49
CA LEU A 632 -33.76 -18.45 31.08
C LEU A 632 -34.22 -19.37 32.23
N PRO A 633 -34.77 -20.56 31.91
CA PRO A 633 -35.15 -21.57 32.90
C PRO A 633 -33.94 -21.99 33.75
N ASP A 634 -34.14 -22.15 35.07
CA ASP A 634 -33.09 -22.66 35.98
C ASP A 634 -33.68 -23.78 36.81
N PRO A 635 -33.48 -25.04 36.41
CA PRO A 635 -33.98 -26.16 37.12
C PRO A 635 -33.33 -26.33 38.49
N ASP A 636 -34.10 -26.23 39.58
CA ASP A 636 -33.59 -26.35 40.96
C ASP A 636 -33.15 -27.78 41.31
N THR A 637 -33.50 -28.79 40.50
CA THR A 637 -33.27 -30.22 40.76
C THR A 637 -32.60 -30.90 39.58
N GLY A 638 -31.71 -31.87 39.88
CA GLY A 638 -30.98 -32.62 38.86
C GLY A 638 -29.47 -32.52 38.99
N SER A 639 -28.76 -33.24 38.13
CA SER A 639 -27.30 -33.12 38.02
C SER A 639 -26.95 -31.84 37.23
N VAL A 640 -25.75 -31.31 37.51
CA VAL A 640 -25.17 -30.24 36.70
C VAL A 640 -25.03 -30.74 35.26
N ASP A 641 -25.49 -29.93 34.31
CA ASP A 641 -25.53 -30.27 32.89
C ASP A 641 -24.57 -29.40 32.08
N GLU A 642 -23.49 -29.99 31.61
CA GLU A 642 -22.47 -29.32 30.82
C GLU A 642 -22.98 -28.81 29.45
N ARG A 643 -24.16 -29.29 28.98
CA ARG A 643 -24.73 -28.83 27.71
C ARG A 643 -25.06 -27.33 27.70
N TRP A 644 -25.32 -26.75 28.88
CA TRP A 644 -25.52 -25.33 29.05
C TRP A 644 -24.37 -24.51 28.48
N GLU A 645 -23.10 -24.96 28.64
CA GLU A 645 -21.95 -24.22 28.22
C GLU A 645 -21.93 -23.91 26.70
N TRP A 646 -22.36 -24.85 25.87
CA TRP A 646 -22.36 -24.66 24.42
C TRP A 646 -23.73 -24.29 23.84
N ALA A 647 -24.80 -24.46 24.57
CA ALA A 647 -26.17 -24.15 24.15
C ALA A 647 -26.60 -22.73 24.53
N VAL A 648 -25.94 -22.10 25.50
CA VAL A 648 -26.38 -20.84 26.12
C VAL A 648 -26.60 -19.71 25.13
N LEU A 649 -25.78 -19.58 24.07
CA LEU A 649 -25.94 -18.52 23.07
C LEU A 649 -27.22 -18.67 22.25
N ARG A 650 -27.60 -19.93 21.89
CA ARG A 650 -28.88 -20.22 21.22
C ARG A 650 -30.07 -19.98 22.17
N LEU A 651 -29.93 -20.33 23.43
CA LEU A 651 -31.00 -20.15 24.42
C LEU A 651 -31.26 -18.66 24.71
N LEU A 652 -30.22 -17.81 24.71
CA LEU A 652 -30.33 -16.37 24.86
C LEU A 652 -30.93 -15.70 23.62
N ASP A 653 -30.68 -16.24 22.43
CA ASP A 653 -31.10 -15.67 21.14
C ASP A 653 -31.87 -16.74 20.32
N PRO A 654 -33.15 -17.05 20.65
CA PRO A 654 -33.90 -18.10 19.93
C PRO A 654 -34.14 -17.77 18.44
N GLU A 655 -34.04 -16.51 18.04
CA GLU A 655 -34.19 -16.08 16.64
C GLU A 655 -32.99 -16.52 15.77
N ILE A 656 -31.91 -17.05 16.38
CA ILE A 656 -30.74 -17.54 15.66
C ILE A 656 -31.00 -18.87 14.92
N ASP A 657 -32.04 -19.61 15.25
CA ASP A 657 -32.30 -20.97 14.71
C ASP A 657 -32.37 -20.95 13.18
N ALA A 658 -33.12 -20.01 12.61
CA ALA A 658 -33.20 -19.87 11.14
C ALA A 658 -31.84 -19.56 10.47
N PHE A 659 -30.96 -18.82 11.15
CA PHE A 659 -29.59 -18.59 10.69
C PHE A 659 -28.73 -19.87 10.81
N LEU A 660 -28.82 -20.60 11.93
CA LEU A 660 -28.07 -21.85 12.15
C LEU A 660 -28.45 -22.94 11.13
N GLU A 661 -29.75 -23.07 10.79
CA GLU A 661 -30.21 -24.01 9.76
C GLU A 661 -29.57 -23.72 8.40
N ARG A 662 -29.60 -22.47 7.95
CA ARG A 662 -28.94 -22.09 6.69
C ARG A 662 -27.43 -22.25 6.77
N TRP A 663 -26.82 -21.78 7.86
CA TRP A 663 -25.37 -21.84 8.06
C TRP A 663 -24.84 -23.27 8.05
N ARG A 664 -25.65 -24.24 8.52
CA ARG A 664 -25.39 -25.68 8.41
C ARG A 664 -25.36 -26.15 6.96
N ASP A 665 -26.32 -25.69 6.14
CA ASP A 665 -26.59 -26.20 4.79
C ASP A 665 -25.89 -25.42 3.67
N GLU A 666 -25.44 -24.19 3.92
CA GLU A 666 -24.79 -23.36 2.93
C GLU A 666 -23.51 -24.00 2.39
N ASP A 667 -23.34 -24.00 1.07
CA ASP A 667 -22.03 -24.21 0.46
C ASP A 667 -21.09 -23.09 0.87
N VAL A 668 -19.86 -23.46 1.27
CA VAL A 668 -18.85 -22.46 1.69
C VAL A 668 -18.41 -21.66 0.45
N ASP A 669 -18.71 -20.36 0.44
CA ASP A 669 -18.19 -19.45 -0.57
C ASP A 669 -16.66 -19.33 -0.43
N PRO A 670 -15.85 -19.73 -1.44
CA PRO A 670 -14.40 -19.64 -1.37
C PRO A 670 -13.87 -18.21 -1.14
N ASP A 671 -14.61 -17.20 -1.63
CA ASP A 671 -14.21 -15.79 -1.55
C ASP A 671 -14.69 -15.11 -0.26
N ALA A 672 -15.73 -15.64 0.38
CA ALA A 672 -16.33 -15.09 1.61
C ALA A 672 -16.76 -16.20 2.58
N PRO A 673 -15.85 -17.06 3.04
CA PRO A 673 -16.19 -18.19 3.92
C PRO A 673 -16.66 -17.70 5.29
N THR A 674 -17.77 -18.23 5.76
CA THR A 674 -18.37 -17.91 7.07
C THR A 674 -18.19 -19.00 8.10
N ARG A 675 -17.73 -20.19 7.70
CA ARG A 675 -17.60 -21.39 8.55
C ARG A 675 -16.51 -22.33 8.05
N PRO A 676 -16.02 -23.28 8.87
CA PRO A 676 -15.16 -24.36 8.44
C PRO A 676 -15.84 -25.27 7.40
N ASP A 677 -15.13 -25.60 6.34
CA ASP A 677 -15.58 -26.57 5.33
C ASP A 677 -15.38 -27.99 5.85
N SER A 678 -16.27 -28.45 6.73
CA SER A 678 -16.22 -29.82 7.25
C SER A 678 -17.61 -30.34 7.60
N GLY A 679 -17.91 -31.57 7.24
CA GLY A 679 -19.16 -32.25 7.67
C GLY A 679 -19.27 -32.34 9.18
N ALA A 680 -18.17 -32.28 9.92
CA ALA A 680 -18.18 -32.27 11.38
C ALA A 680 -18.78 -31.00 11.95
N PHE A 681 -18.55 -29.83 11.32
CA PHE A 681 -19.17 -28.55 11.71
C PHE A 681 -20.70 -28.66 11.64
N SER A 682 -21.24 -29.17 10.52
CA SER A 682 -22.70 -29.34 10.34
C SER A 682 -23.29 -30.25 11.41
N GLY A 683 -22.60 -31.32 11.77
CA GLY A 683 -23.06 -32.22 12.85
C GLY A 683 -23.12 -31.56 14.23
N HIS A 684 -22.18 -30.62 14.53
CA HIS A 684 -22.26 -29.87 15.80
C HIS A 684 -23.39 -28.82 15.79
N VAL A 685 -23.73 -28.25 14.64
CA VAL A 685 -24.92 -27.39 14.50
C VAL A 685 -26.19 -28.19 14.60
N ASP A 686 -26.25 -29.42 14.04
CA ASP A 686 -27.38 -30.34 14.22
C ASP A 686 -27.60 -30.63 15.69
N ASP A 687 -26.57 -31.05 16.42
CA ASP A 687 -26.66 -31.33 17.86
C ASP A 687 -27.15 -30.11 18.66
N LEU A 688 -26.77 -28.88 18.23
CA LEU A 688 -27.22 -27.63 18.83
C LEU A 688 -28.72 -27.37 18.54
N LEU A 689 -29.18 -27.59 17.31
CA LEU A 689 -30.57 -27.37 16.88
C LEU A 689 -31.52 -28.42 17.46
N GLU A 690 -31.07 -29.68 17.59
CA GLU A 690 -31.85 -30.81 18.13
C GLU A 690 -32.00 -30.76 19.65
N LEU A 691 -31.19 -29.91 20.33
CA LEU A 691 -31.29 -29.80 21.80
C LEU A 691 -32.63 -29.22 22.24
N ASP A 692 -33.41 -30.00 23.00
CA ASP A 692 -34.63 -29.50 23.68
C ASP A 692 -34.23 -28.76 24.97
N PRO A 693 -34.52 -27.44 25.08
CA PRO A 693 -34.23 -26.70 26.31
C PRO A 693 -34.88 -27.29 27.57
N ALA A 694 -36.01 -27.99 27.42
CA ALA A 694 -36.71 -28.64 28.53
C ALA A 694 -35.99 -29.86 29.12
N GLU A 695 -35.03 -30.43 28.38
CA GLU A 695 -34.24 -31.56 28.83
C GLU A 695 -32.94 -31.16 29.58
N LEU A 696 -32.65 -29.86 29.67
CA LEU A 696 -31.46 -29.37 30.36
C LEU A 696 -31.61 -29.56 31.88
N GLY A 697 -30.54 -30.07 32.48
CA GLY A 697 -30.41 -30.17 33.93
C GLY A 697 -30.00 -28.83 34.57
N ARG A 698 -29.49 -28.88 35.81
CA ARG A 698 -29.07 -27.70 36.57
C ARG A 698 -27.90 -27.01 35.88
N ARG A 699 -27.89 -25.69 35.94
CA ARG A 699 -26.82 -24.84 35.36
C ARG A 699 -25.46 -25.06 36.07
N PRO A 700 -24.34 -25.04 35.34
CA PRO A 700 -23.01 -24.95 35.91
C PRO A 700 -22.84 -23.64 36.72
N GLU A 701 -22.10 -23.70 37.85
CA GLU A 701 -21.89 -22.55 38.71
C GLU A 701 -21.06 -21.43 38.03
N ASP A 702 -20.20 -21.80 37.06
CA ASP A 702 -19.36 -20.88 36.30
C ASP A 702 -20.00 -20.38 35.00
N LEU A 703 -21.28 -20.70 34.74
CA LEU A 703 -21.96 -20.30 33.49
C LEU A 703 -22.03 -18.78 33.34
N GLU A 704 -22.29 -18.01 34.41
CA GLU A 704 -22.32 -16.54 34.38
C GLU A 704 -20.93 -15.97 34.01
N GLU A 705 -19.87 -16.53 34.59
CA GLU A 705 -18.49 -16.14 34.24
C GLU A 705 -18.17 -16.46 32.77
N LEU A 706 -18.53 -17.66 32.30
CA LEU A 706 -18.34 -18.05 30.91
C LEU A 706 -19.07 -17.12 29.95
N VAL A 707 -20.34 -16.83 30.17
CA VAL A 707 -21.14 -15.95 29.29
C VAL A 707 -20.60 -14.51 29.33
N THR A 708 -20.10 -14.04 30.47
CA THR A 708 -19.43 -12.75 30.59
C THR A 708 -18.15 -12.72 29.76
N GLU A 709 -17.31 -13.76 29.85
CA GLU A 709 -16.10 -13.89 28.99
C GLU A 709 -16.49 -13.91 27.51
N LEU A 710 -17.55 -14.64 27.10
CA LEU A 710 -18.05 -14.65 25.73
C LEU A 710 -18.50 -13.26 25.25
N ALA A 711 -19.25 -12.55 26.07
CA ALA A 711 -19.73 -11.19 25.76
C ALA A 711 -18.60 -10.19 25.57
N LEU A 712 -17.46 -10.38 26.30
CA LEU A 712 -16.29 -9.51 26.23
C LEU A 712 -15.27 -9.92 25.16
N GLY A 713 -15.24 -11.21 24.74
CA GLY A 713 -14.11 -11.72 23.96
C GLY A 713 -14.43 -12.72 22.84
N ALA A 714 -15.68 -13.19 22.68
CA ALA A 714 -15.99 -14.15 21.61
C ALA A 714 -16.09 -13.42 20.25
N PRO A 715 -15.27 -13.77 19.24
CA PRO A 715 -15.21 -13.06 17.97
C PRO A 715 -16.55 -12.91 17.25
N GLY A 716 -17.44 -13.92 17.32
CA GLY A 716 -18.77 -13.85 16.72
C GLY A 716 -19.66 -12.77 17.35
N ILE A 717 -19.61 -12.60 18.66
CA ILE A 717 -20.37 -11.59 19.41
C ILE A 717 -19.78 -10.21 19.19
N LEU A 718 -18.43 -10.10 19.26
CA LEU A 718 -17.74 -8.84 19.03
C LEU A 718 -18.03 -8.29 17.62
N ALA A 719 -17.93 -9.15 16.60
CA ALA A 719 -18.26 -8.79 15.23
C ALA A 719 -19.73 -8.37 15.07
N ALA A 720 -20.65 -9.13 15.67
CA ALA A 720 -22.07 -8.78 15.65
C ALA A 720 -22.35 -7.41 16.29
N ARG A 721 -21.68 -7.09 17.39
CA ARG A 721 -21.80 -5.81 18.08
C ARG A 721 -21.26 -4.66 17.23
N THR A 722 -20.08 -4.81 16.65
CA THR A 722 -19.46 -3.82 15.73
C THR A 722 -20.38 -3.49 14.55
N LEU A 723 -21.04 -4.52 13.96
CA LEU A 723 -21.91 -4.37 12.82
C LEU A 723 -23.28 -3.76 13.14
N ALA A 724 -23.64 -3.55 14.41
CA ALA A 724 -24.92 -2.93 14.81
C ALA A 724 -25.13 -1.55 14.18
N SER A 725 -24.06 -0.78 14.01
CA SER A 725 -24.10 0.56 13.41
C SER A 725 -24.35 0.56 11.89
N ALA A 726 -24.21 -0.58 11.22
CA ALA A 726 -24.36 -0.68 9.76
C ALA A 726 -25.80 -0.53 9.27
N GLY A 727 -26.81 -0.77 10.15
CA GLY A 727 -28.22 -0.73 9.79
C GLY A 727 -28.64 -1.86 8.85
N LEU A 728 -28.05 -3.04 9.04
CA LEU A 728 -28.36 -4.28 8.33
C LEU A 728 -29.60 -4.96 8.94
N SER A 729 -30.21 -5.88 8.18
CA SER A 729 -31.14 -6.85 8.76
C SER A 729 -30.39 -7.82 9.70
N ASP A 730 -31.09 -8.39 10.68
CA ASP A 730 -30.49 -9.32 11.65
C ASP A 730 -29.81 -10.50 10.98
N ASP A 731 -30.38 -10.98 9.90
CA ASP A 731 -29.82 -12.07 9.11
C ASP A 731 -28.50 -11.71 8.40
N GLU A 732 -28.48 -10.59 7.70
CA GLU A 732 -27.25 -10.08 7.04
C GLU A 732 -26.16 -9.76 8.07
N ARG A 733 -26.57 -9.22 9.22
CA ARG A 733 -25.66 -8.92 10.34
C ARG A 733 -25.04 -10.22 10.89
N ARG A 734 -25.82 -11.29 11.09
CA ARG A 734 -25.32 -12.58 11.53
C ARG A 734 -24.34 -13.19 10.51
N GLN A 735 -24.71 -13.15 9.22
CA GLN A 735 -23.85 -13.69 8.16
C GLN A 735 -22.50 -12.97 8.07
N GLN A 736 -22.52 -11.65 8.10
CA GLN A 736 -21.28 -10.86 8.04
C GLN A 736 -20.45 -10.98 9.32
N ALA A 737 -21.08 -11.07 10.48
CA ALA A 737 -20.40 -11.33 11.76
C ALA A 737 -19.73 -12.71 11.77
N ALA A 738 -20.41 -13.75 11.26
CA ALA A 738 -19.84 -15.09 11.13
C ALA A 738 -18.59 -15.08 10.20
N GLN A 739 -18.60 -14.30 9.12
CA GLN A 739 -17.43 -14.14 8.24
C GLN A 739 -16.23 -13.56 8.98
N LEU A 740 -16.42 -12.50 9.76
CA LEU A 740 -15.34 -11.91 10.58
C LEU A 740 -14.86 -12.89 11.66
N ALA A 741 -15.79 -13.56 12.35
CA ALA A 741 -15.48 -14.55 13.36
C ALA A 741 -14.65 -15.70 12.77
N TYR A 742 -15.00 -16.16 11.57
CA TYR A 742 -14.25 -17.20 10.89
C TYR A 742 -12.84 -16.77 10.47
N SER A 743 -12.64 -15.49 10.14
CA SER A 743 -11.31 -14.97 9.88
C SER A 743 -10.42 -14.99 11.13
N PHE A 744 -11.00 -14.67 12.31
CA PHE A 744 -10.31 -14.86 13.59
C PHE A 744 -10.05 -16.34 13.90
N TRP A 745 -11.00 -17.21 13.63
CA TRP A 745 -10.83 -18.66 13.77
C TRP A 745 -9.60 -19.15 12.98
N LYS A 746 -9.46 -18.75 11.72
CA LYS A 746 -8.28 -19.08 10.91
C LYS A 746 -6.99 -18.52 11.48
N LEU A 747 -7.01 -17.26 11.95
CA LEU A 747 -5.85 -16.63 12.59
C LEU A 747 -5.39 -17.42 13.82
N PHE A 748 -6.33 -17.70 14.73
CA PHE A 748 -6.04 -18.43 15.98
C PHE A 748 -5.70 -19.90 15.77
N ASN A 749 -6.01 -20.47 14.62
CA ASN A 749 -5.68 -21.87 14.27
C ASN A 749 -4.31 -22.02 13.58
N ARG A 750 -3.55 -20.94 13.43
CA ARG A 750 -2.18 -20.99 12.90
C ARG A 750 -1.22 -21.57 13.94
N PRO A 751 -0.32 -22.49 13.57
CA PRO A 751 0.63 -23.11 14.50
C PRO A 751 1.43 -22.11 15.33
N ALA A 752 1.93 -21.05 14.70
CA ALA A 752 2.69 -19.99 15.39
C ALA A 752 1.83 -19.22 16.41
N VAL A 753 0.56 -18.98 16.12
CA VAL A 753 -0.37 -18.27 17.00
C VAL A 753 -0.79 -19.18 18.17
N ILE A 754 -1.03 -20.48 17.89
CA ILE A 754 -1.32 -21.46 18.95
C ILE A 754 -0.20 -21.45 20.00
N ARG A 755 1.05 -21.54 19.55
CA ARG A 755 2.21 -21.53 20.45
C ARG A 755 2.33 -20.20 21.19
N LEU A 756 2.12 -19.09 20.50
CA LEU A 756 2.14 -17.76 21.13
C LEU A 756 1.15 -17.67 22.29
N LEU A 757 -0.11 -18.06 22.08
CA LEU A 757 -1.14 -17.99 23.12
C LEU A 757 -0.83 -18.92 24.30
N GLN A 758 -0.32 -20.11 24.02
CA GLN A 758 0.13 -21.05 25.06
C GLN A 758 1.28 -20.47 25.87
N GLN A 759 2.27 -19.84 25.20
CA GLN A 759 3.40 -19.17 25.88
C GLN A 759 2.94 -17.97 26.71
N VAL A 760 2.06 -17.12 26.18
CA VAL A 760 1.50 -15.96 26.91
C VAL A 760 0.74 -16.44 28.15
N ALA A 761 -0.02 -17.54 28.05
CA ALA A 761 -0.72 -18.13 29.19
C ALA A 761 0.23 -18.71 30.24
N GLU A 762 1.39 -19.26 29.83
CA GLU A 762 2.42 -19.75 30.76
C GLU A 762 3.13 -18.60 31.50
N ASP A 763 3.43 -17.49 30.77
CA ASP A 763 4.11 -16.31 31.33
C ASP A 763 3.24 -15.58 32.38
N SER A 764 1.91 -15.65 32.30
CA SER A 764 0.98 -14.89 33.14
C SER A 764 0.88 -15.35 34.59
N HIS A 765 1.55 -16.41 35.00
CA HIS A 765 1.58 -16.99 36.37
C HIS A 765 0.22 -17.25 37.07
N GLN A 766 -0.89 -17.06 36.37
CA GLN A 766 -2.26 -17.07 36.92
C GLN A 766 -2.98 -18.39 36.72
N GLY A 767 -2.36 -19.56 36.90
CA GLY A 767 -3.07 -20.84 36.95
C GLY A 767 -3.79 -21.28 35.67
N HIS A 768 -3.63 -20.56 34.57
CA HIS A 768 -4.33 -20.79 33.30
C HIS A 768 -3.78 -21.97 32.48
N ARG A 769 -2.75 -22.65 32.94
CA ARG A 769 -2.16 -23.84 32.30
C ARG A 769 -3.15 -24.96 32.00
N ALA A 770 -4.25 -25.02 32.71
CA ALA A 770 -5.28 -26.06 32.54
C ALA A 770 -6.49 -25.62 31.70
N SER A 771 -6.51 -24.36 31.21
CA SER A 771 -7.64 -23.86 30.43
C SER A 771 -7.59 -24.41 28.99
N PRO A 772 -8.73 -24.83 28.41
CA PRO A 772 -8.79 -25.28 27.03
C PRO A 772 -8.43 -24.13 26.09
N TYR A 773 -7.81 -24.44 24.93
CA TYR A 773 -7.27 -23.46 24.00
C TYR A 773 -8.30 -22.41 23.53
N TRP A 774 -9.55 -22.82 23.25
CA TRP A 774 -10.61 -21.88 22.84
C TRP A 774 -10.87 -20.81 23.90
N ARG A 775 -10.74 -21.11 25.17
CA ARG A 775 -10.91 -20.14 26.27
C ARG A 775 -9.69 -19.20 26.38
N LEU A 776 -8.48 -19.69 26.04
CA LEU A 776 -7.30 -18.83 25.89
C LEU A 776 -7.49 -17.81 24.78
N VAL A 777 -8.11 -18.20 23.66
CA VAL A 777 -8.47 -17.27 22.57
C VAL A 777 -9.39 -16.15 23.08
N ILE A 778 -10.47 -16.48 23.78
CA ILE A 778 -11.40 -15.48 24.35
C ILE A 778 -10.67 -14.53 25.27
N ARG A 779 -9.85 -15.05 26.20
CA ARG A 779 -9.07 -14.24 27.14
C ARG A 779 -8.10 -13.31 26.42
N TYR A 780 -7.39 -13.80 25.41
CA TYR A 780 -6.51 -12.98 24.61
C TYR A 780 -7.26 -11.82 23.91
N CYS A 781 -8.47 -12.08 23.41
CA CYS A 781 -9.34 -11.05 22.85
C CYS A 781 -9.78 -10.01 23.88
N ILE A 782 -10.08 -10.45 25.11
CA ILE A 782 -10.41 -9.55 26.25
C ILE A 782 -9.19 -8.72 26.63
N ASP A 783 -8.04 -9.36 26.83
CA ASP A 783 -6.80 -8.69 27.26
C ASP A 783 -6.38 -7.58 26.29
N GLY A 784 -6.56 -7.80 24.98
CA GLY A 784 -6.21 -6.87 23.92
C GLY A 784 -7.34 -5.93 23.49
N ASN A 785 -8.45 -5.83 24.23
CA ASN A 785 -9.60 -4.97 23.90
C ASN A 785 -10.07 -5.12 22.43
N LEU A 786 -10.20 -6.34 21.94
CA LEU A 786 -10.52 -6.60 20.53
C LEU A 786 -11.81 -5.90 20.08
N GLN A 787 -12.82 -5.72 20.98
CA GLN A 787 -14.02 -4.97 20.66
C GLN A 787 -13.70 -3.52 20.25
N ALA A 788 -12.92 -2.80 21.05
CA ALA A 788 -12.56 -1.43 20.74
C ALA A 788 -11.74 -1.33 19.45
N VAL A 789 -10.83 -2.30 19.23
CA VAL A 789 -10.04 -2.39 17.98
C VAL A 789 -10.93 -2.59 16.75
N LEU A 790 -11.94 -3.47 16.84
CA LEU A 790 -12.86 -3.72 15.74
C LEU A 790 -13.76 -2.51 15.47
N ASP A 791 -14.29 -1.86 16.49
CA ASP A 791 -15.16 -0.71 16.37
C ASP A 791 -14.42 0.50 15.75
N GLU A 792 -13.18 0.75 16.19
CA GLU A 792 -12.33 1.79 15.63
C GLU A 792 -12.00 1.50 14.16
N TYR A 793 -11.60 0.28 13.84
CA TYR A 793 -11.24 -0.08 12.46
C TYR A 793 -12.46 -0.15 11.54
N TRP A 794 -13.61 -0.60 12.05
CA TRP A 794 -14.89 -0.57 11.35
C TRP A 794 -15.25 0.87 10.96
N HIS A 795 -15.19 1.79 11.91
CA HIS A 795 -15.48 3.20 11.66
C HIS A 795 -14.61 3.78 10.55
N LEU A 796 -13.30 3.58 10.63
CA LEU A 796 -12.34 4.04 9.61
C LEU A 796 -12.62 3.43 8.24
N THR A 797 -12.92 2.12 8.20
CA THR A 797 -13.19 1.40 6.95
C THR A 797 -14.53 1.83 6.35
N TRP A 798 -15.53 2.03 7.19
CA TRP A 798 -16.84 2.55 6.78
C TRP A 798 -16.72 3.94 6.18
N GLU A 799 -16.02 4.86 6.80
CA GLU A 799 -15.77 6.19 6.27
C GLU A 799 -15.05 6.16 4.90
N GLN A 800 -14.13 5.21 4.71
CA GLN A 800 -13.44 5.05 3.42
C GLN A 800 -14.38 4.62 2.28
N HIS A 801 -15.42 3.85 2.56
CA HIS A 801 -16.32 3.27 1.57
C HIS A 801 -17.66 3.99 1.43
N ALA A 802 -18.11 4.74 2.45
CA ALA A 802 -19.42 5.39 2.50
C ALA A 802 -19.52 6.74 1.75
N TRP A 803 -18.67 6.97 0.74
CA TRP A 803 -18.62 8.24 -0.01
C TRP A 803 -19.82 8.46 -0.95
N SER A 804 -20.65 7.43 -1.18
CA SER A 804 -21.82 7.49 -2.05
C SER A 804 -23.11 7.35 -1.24
N GLU A 805 -23.91 8.38 -1.20
CA GLU A 805 -25.25 8.33 -0.59
C GLU A 805 -26.23 7.38 -1.34
N ARG A 806 -25.84 6.87 -2.53
CA ARG A 806 -26.67 6.02 -3.39
C ARG A 806 -26.40 4.54 -3.27
N GLU A 807 -25.29 4.15 -2.67
CA GLU A 807 -24.97 2.74 -2.46
C GLU A 807 -25.80 2.16 -1.32
N GLN A 808 -26.29 0.94 -1.49
CA GLN A 808 -27.00 0.25 -0.43
C GLN A 808 -26.02 -0.02 0.73
N ARG A 809 -26.42 0.26 1.95
CA ARG A 809 -25.62 0.05 3.17
C ARG A 809 -25.07 -1.37 3.26
N GLU A 810 -25.81 -2.34 2.78
CA GLU A 810 -25.41 -3.74 2.71
C GLU A 810 -24.13 -3.94 1.87
N GLU A 811 -24.05 -3.32 0.68
CA GLU A 811 -22.87 -3.46 -0.21
C GLU A 811 -21.63 -2.76 0.36
N ILE A 812 -21.81 -1.61 1.01
CA ILE A 812 -20.74 -0.92 1.74
C ILE A 812 -20.25 -1.84 2.88
N SER A 813 -21.18 -2.39 3.66
CA SER A 813 -20.87 -3.29 4.77
C SER A 813 -20.10 -4.53 4.30
N LYS A 814 -20.54 -5.18 3.23
CA LYS A 814 -19.84 -6.35 2.66
C LYS A 814 -18.40 -6.03 2.24
N ARG A 815 -18.18 -4.83 1.67
CA ARG A 815 -16.82 -4.39 1.32
C ARG A 815 -15.97 -4.14 2.57
N CYS A 816 -16.52 -3.48 3.58
CA CYS A 816 -15.84 -3.25 4.85
C CYS A 816 -15.47 -4.57 5.53
N VAL A 817 -16.43 -5.50 5.63
CA VAL A 817 -16.21 -6.83 6.21
C VAL A 817 -15.11 -7.59 5.46
N ARG A 818 -15.14 -7.59 4.12
CA ARG A 818 -14.10 -8.23 3.31
C ARG A 818 -12.72 -7.62 3.57
N GLN A 819 -12.62 -6.28 3.60
CA GLN A 819 -11.35 -5.60 3.89
C GLN A 819 -10.84 -5.93 5.29
N ILE A 820 -11.71 -5.98 6.30
CA ILE A 820 -11.34 -6.33 7.67
C ILE A 820 -10.90 -7.81 7.73
N ALA A 821 -11.66 -8.71 7.12
CA ALA A 821 -11.34 -10.14 7.05
C ALA A 821 -9.97 -10.40 6.40
N ASP A 822 -9.69 -9.75 5.26
CA ASP A 822 -8.40 -9.82 4.56
C ASP A 822 -7.24 -9.26 5.42
N SER A 823 -7.53 -8.28 6.29
CA SER A 823 -6.54 -7.66 7.18
C SER A 823 -6.23 -8.52 8.40
N ILE A 824 -7.18 -9.29 8.92
CA ILE A 824 -6.99 -10.22 10.04
C ILE A 824 -6.01 -11.34 9.63
N GLU A 825 -6.08 -11.78 8.38
CA GLU A 825 -5.23 -12.84 7.83
C GLU A 825 -4.43 -12.39 6.60
N PRO A 826 -3.51 -11.44 6.71
CA PRO A 826 -2.72 -11.01 5.56
C PRO A 826 -1.89 -12.18 5.03
N ARG A 827 -1.84 -12.33 3.70
CA ARG A 827 -0.93 -13.29 3.08
C ARG A 827 0.50 -12.89 3.38
N PRO A 828 1.35 -13.76 3.98
CA PRO A 828 2.72 -13.39 4.27
C PRO A 828 3.47 -13.13 2.97
N SER A 829 4.12 -11.97 2.87
CA SER A 829 5.07 -11.74 1.79
C SER A 829 6.34 -12.57 2.04
N ARG A 830 7.07 -12.86 0.96
CA ARG A 830 8.31 -13.65 1.05
C ARG A 830 9.47 -12.81 0.53
N VAL A 831 10.55 -12.77 1.31
CA VAL A 831 11.79 -12.11 0.94
C VAL A 831 12.80 -13.16 0.51
N GLN A 832 13.34 -13.04 -0.69
CA GLN A 832 14.38 -13.95 -1.15
C GLN A 832 15.71 -13.59 -0.49
N ALA A 833 16.40 -14.58 0.06
CA ALA A 833 17.77 -14.45 0.54
C ALA A 833 18.65 -15.49 -0.14
N LYS A 834 19.80 -15.06 -0.65
CA LYS A 834 20.83 -15.95 -1.22
C LYS A 834 21.76 -16.38 -0.11
N PHE A 835 22.05 -17.68 0.00
CA PHE A 835 22.99 -18.22 0.98
C PHE A 835 24.18 -18.83 0.27
N TYR A 836 25.34 -18.74 0.87
CA TYR A 836 26.62 -19.13 0.32
C TYR A 836 27.30 -20.11 1.27
N GLU A 837 27.57 -21.34 0.78
CA GLU A 837 28.29 -22.38 1.51
C GLU A 837 29.61 -22.66 0.80
N SER A 838 30.71 -22.44 1.51
CA SER A 838 32.04 -22.71 0.97
C SER A 838 32.48 -24.11 1.32
N ASN A 839 32.96 -24.85 0.32
CA ASN A 839 33.57 -26.18 0.48
C ASN A 839 34.97 -26.19 -0.19
N GLY A 840 35.97 -25.74 0.55
CA GLY A 840 37.33 -25.58 0.01
C GLY A 840 37.42 -24.45 -1.01
N SER A 841 37.68 -24.77 -2.26
CA SER A 841 37.76 -23.80 -3.36
C SER A 841 36.43 -23.56 -4.09
N SER A 842 35.41 -24.32 -3.76
CA SER A 842 34.08 -24.18 -4.36
C SER A 842 33.10 -23.47 -3.43
N VAL A 843 32.12 -22.76 -4.01
CA VAL A 843 31.05 -22.11 -3.28
C VAL A 843 29.72 -22.57 -3.87
N LYS A 844 28.84 -23.11 -3.01
CA LYS A 844 27.49 -23.48 -3.35
C LYS A 844 26.56 -22.34 -2.99
N GLN A 845 25.76 -21.89 -3.95
CA GLN A 845 24.70 -20.91 -3.73
C GLN A 845 23.36 -21.62 -3.57
N SER A 846 22.57 -21.20 -2.59
CA SER A 846 21.18 -21.62 -2.41
C SER A 846 20.30 -20.42 -2.16
N ILE A 847 19.01 -20.54 -2.44
CA ILE A 847 18.02 -19.47 -2.22
C ILE A 847 16.99 -19.96 -1.21
N THR A 848 16.78 -19.17 -0.16
CA THR A 848 15.71 -19.40 0.80
C THR A 848 14.76 -18.21 0.76
N ARG A 849 13.47 -18.47 0.91
CA ARG A 849 12.43 -17.43 0.99
C ARG A 849 12.04 -17.22 2.45
N LEU A 850 12.46 -16.09 3.02
CA LEU A 850 12.09 -15.70 4.39
C LEU A 850 10.66 -15.18 4.40
N ARG A 851 9.86 -15.60 5.37
CA ARG A 851 8.49 -15.11 5.58
C ARG A 851 8.53 -13.72 6.22
N ALA A 852 7.81 -12.77 5.65
CA ALA A 852 7.67 -11.42 6.20
C ALA A 852 6.28 -11.33 6.87
N VAL A 853 6.23 -11.54 8.19
CA VAL A 853 4.98 -11.59 8.98
C VAL A 853 4.82 -10.34 9.83
N LEU A 854 5.88 -9.92 10.53
CA LEU A 854 5.86 -8.74 11.41
C LEU A 854 6.16 -7.46 10.64
N ALA A 855 7.08 -7.55 9.70
CA ALA A 855 7.52 -6.43 8.88
C ALA A 855 7.30 -6.77 7.40
N LEU A 856 6.64 -5.88 6.67
CA LEU A 856 6.46 -5.99 5.23
C LEU A 856 7.36 -5.01 4.49
N ARG A 857 7.77 -5.39 3.28
CA ARG A 857 8.42 -4.49 2.35
C ARG A 857 7.40 -3.85 1.41
N PHE A 858 7.53 -2.56 1.18
CA PHE A 858 6.85 -1.85 0.11
C PHE A 858 7.84 -1.71 -1.05
N ALA A 859 7.88 -2.71 -1.94
CA ALA A 859 8.79 -2.73 -3.09
C ALA A 859 8.02 -2.51 -4.39
N ARG A 860 8.69 -1.96 -5.41
CA ARG A 860 8.18 -1.99 -6.78
C ARG A 860 7.93 -3.43 -7.18
N ILE A 861 6.72 -3.71 -7.67
CA ILE A 861 6.34 -5.04 -8.16
C ILE A 861 7.27 -5.39 -9.33
N GLN A 862 8.23 -6.28 -9.08
CA GLN A 862 8.75 -7.15 -10.12
C GLN A 862 7.90 -8.39 -10.11
N SER A 863 7.51 -8.84 -11.32
CA SER A 863 6.60 -9.95 -11.60
C SER A 863 7.13 -11.29 -11.07
N ASP A 864 7.10 -11.49 -9.75
CA ASP A 864 7.28 -12.80 -9.14
C ASP A 864 5.92 -13.34 -8.72
N GLU A 865 5.61 -14.56 -9.12
CA GLU A 865 4.44 -15.32 -8.70
C GLU A 865 4.37 -15.33 -7.16
N GLY A 866 3.38 -14.65 -6.60
CA GLY A 866 3.14 -14.56 -5.15
C GLY A 866 3.43 -13.21 -4.49
N ALA A 867 3.75 -12.16 -5.25
CA ALA A 867 3.86 -10.81 -4.70
C ALA A 867 2.46 -10.29 -4.31
N ILE A 868 2.32 -9.88 -3.03
CA ILE A 868 1.15 -9.13 -2.57
C ILE A 868 1.11 -7.81 -3.34
N SER A 869 -0.07 -7.39 -3.81
CA SER A 869 -0.21 -6.09 -4.47
C SER A 869 0.15 -4.96 -3.51
N GLN A 870 0.63 -3.83 -4.03
CA GLN A 870 0.96 -2.66 -3.19
C GLN A 870 -0.26 -2.18 -2.40
N ASP A 871 -1.46 -2.28 -2.97
CA ASP A 871 -2.70 -1.90 -2.31
C ASP A 871 -3.02 -2.84 -1.15
N ALA A 872 -2.79 -4.15 -1.29
CA ALA A 872 -2.95 -5.10 -0.20
C ALA A 872 -1.93 -4.87 0.93
N VAL A 873 -0.69 -4.50 0.60
CA VAL A 873 0.33 -4.13 1.62
C VAL A 873 -0.10 -2.89 2.38
N ARG A 874 -0.58 -1.85 1.69
CA ARG A 874 -1.10 -0.64 2.33
C ARG A 874 -2.32 -0.92 3.20
N ALA A 875 -3.29 -1.68 2.68
CA ALA A 875 -4.49 -2.04 3.43
C ALA A 875 -4.13 -2.82 4.70
N SER A 876 -3.22 -3.80 4.61
CA SER A 876 -2.75 -4.55 5.77
C SER A 876 -2.01 -3.66 6.78
N PHE A 877 -1.17 -2.72 6.31
CA PHE A 877 -0.47 -1.82 7.22
C PHE A 877 -1.40 -0.77 7.86
N ASN A 878 -2.40 -0.28 7.15
CA ASN A 878 -3.40 0.65 7.68
C ASN A 878 -4.44 -0.02 8.60
N SER A 879 -4.45 -1.35 8.69
CA SER A 879 -5.28 -2.09 9.64
C SER A 879 -4.63 -2.14 11.03
N PRO A 880 -5.35 -2.41 12.12
CA PRO A 880 -4.76 -2.62 13.43
C PRO A 880 -3.98 -3.93 13.52
N PHE A 881 -4.19 -4.88 12.61
CA PHE A 881 -3.56 -6.19 12.61
C PHE A 881 -2.13 -6.16 12.06
N ARG A 882 -1.39 -7.28 12.17
CA ARG A 882 -0.06 -7.40 11.57
C ARG A 882 -0.13 -7.13 10.06
N PRO A 883 0.90 -6.55 9.44
CA PRO A 883 2.24 -6.26 9.95
C PRO A 883 2.31 -4.98 10.79
N PHE A 884 3.31 -4.89 11.67
CA PHE A 884 3.54 -3.70 12.50
C PHE A 884 4.64 -2.79 11.97
N VAL A 885 5.45 -3.27 11.06
CA VAL A 885 6.50 -2.50 10.40
C VAL A 885 6.30 -2.50 8.89
N LEU A 886 6.38 -1.34 8.28
CA LEU A 886 6.43 -1.18 6.84
C LEU A 886 7.74 -0.53 6.43
N ALA A 887 8.57 -1.26 5.70
CA ALA A 887 9.80 -0.75 5.14
C ALA A 887 9.63 -0.43 3.65
N SER A 888 9.95 0.80 3.25
CA SER A 888 9.71 1.33 1.91
C SER A 888 10.92 2.09 1.36
N THR A 889 11.05 2.12 0.04
CA THR A 889 11.99 2.99 -0.68
C THR A 889 11.34 4.27 -1.19
N SER A 890 10.05 4.45 -0.95
CA SER A 890 9.31 5.63 -1.37
C SER A 890 8.37 6.08 -0.25
N VAL A 891 8.35 7.36 0.01
CA VAL A 891 7.43 8.02 0.95
C VAL A 891 6.03 8.05 0.35
#